data_972cabec3cdd6b2ac70b41d523975f3d
#
_entry.id   972cabec3cdd6b2ac70b41d523975f3d
#
_cell.length_a   1.000
_cell.length_b   1.000
_cell.length_c   1.000
_cell.angle_alpha   90.00
_cell.angle_beta   90.00
_cell.angle_gamma   90.00
#
_symmetry.space_group_name_H-M   'P 1'
#
loop_
_entity.id
_entity.type
_entity.pdbx_description
1 polymer ?
#
loop_
_entity_poly.entity_id
_entity_poly.type
_entity_poly.pdbx_seq_one_letter_code
_entity_poly.pdbx_strand_id
1 'polypeptide(L)'
;MAGVLTSADSRIDTSKGTIELAVPLSEIGVHSISTQSWFYASTFLGSASTGDSDNIIINYRTTSESDTWLYGNFYVTNNTEYEFGGNEVVYMVLTDRFSDGDTSNNGTEGVEYRPGELKYRQGGDWQGIIDIMDYIKNLGVTAIWISPPQANEPLSRTGDEAGYHGYYTKDYYSTDTHFGSLAKLKELINLAHSNGIKMIIDAVPNHTADYLEPFATAYSSESYMPAAPFNNAAWYHHNGDILNYDNYTQLVNNDMGGLDDLAQENPEVSNALIQAYLFWIKDVGFDAVRVDAASSIYKNFLSDFEKALGVATFGEVFNGNVDFVSDFQKYEWGVLDFPLFFAARDVFAKDVGFTRIKEILDQDNKYVNPQNLITFIDNHDRDRFLCVADDSYEKLRMALAFIFTVRGIPDVYYGTEQNLYGNGEILETAGIANTYNREMMSSFDQNTTTYKYVQRLSEIRKICGAFNNGTQREMWCSDTVYAFSRRDDGSGEEAFVVMNNGYSDATVTIPVRAESSYTVGTEMVNLLNTSQTVQIASGDTTGRQITITIPAKTTAILAHGSYESYTEMTYTKTIIRVHYDAGLGNSISLRGSEYPLTWTAGVEMRNVSSDLWEYTIERYSDGTQVEFKPLLNDETWATGNNYTVTAGTTVDIYPTF
;
A
#
# COMPACT_ATOMS: atom_id res chain seq x y z
N MET A 1 -9.89 -36.15 -21.80
CA MET A 1 -11.06 -37.05 -21.91
C MET A 1 -12.05 -36.64 -20.84
N ALA A 2 -13.24 -36.20 -21.20
CA ALA A 2 -14.28 -35.95 -20.22
C ALA A 2 -14.93 -37.29 -19.87
N GLY A 3 -14.67 -37.85 -18.71
CA GLY A 3 -15.30 -39.03 -18.18
C GLY A 3 -16.32 -38.67 -17.11
N VAL A 4 -17.46 -39.30 -17.12
CA VAL A 4 -18.45 -39.20 -16.01
C VAL A 4 -17.95 -40.10 -14.89
N LEU A 5 -17.71 -39.52 -13.70
CA LEU A 5 -17.38 -40.29 -12.50
C LEU A 5 -18.57 -41.18 -12.11
N THR A 6 -18.37 -42.46 -12.03
CA THR A 6 -19.40 -43.45 -11.73
C THR A 6 -19.34 -44.00 -10.31
N SER A 7 -18.20 -43.80 -9.61
CA SER A 7 -18.04 -44.16 -8.21
C SER A 7 -17.20 -43.13 -7.49
N ALA A 8 -17.81 -42.33 -6.65
CA ALA A 8 -17.10 -41.41 -5.77
C ALA A 8 -17.64 -41.55 -4.35
N ASP A 9 -16.76 -41.66 -3.38
CA ASP A 9 -17.15 -41.52 -1.98
C ASP A 9 -17.05 -40.04 -1.62
N SER A 10 -18.16 -39.41 -1.26
CA SER A 10 -18.23 -37.96 -1.02
C SER A 10 -18.70 -37.65 0.39
N ARG A 11 -18.03 -36.71 1.00
CA ARG A 11 -18.42 -36.15 2.30
C ARG A 11 -18.55 -34.64 2.18
N ILE A 12 -19.73 -34.13 2.54
CA ILE A 12 -19.99 -32.68 2.51
C ILE A 12 -19.98 -32.15 3.96
N ASP A 13 -19.08 -31.24 4.26
CA ASP A 13 -19.08 -30.47 5.51
C ASP A 13 -19.52 -29.05 5.22
N THR A 14 -20.82 -28.78 5.39
CA THR A 14 -21.41 -27.47 5.14
C THR A 14 -20.97 -26.40 6.14
N SER A 15 -20.43 -26.81 7.30
CA SER A 15 -19.94 -25.87 8.31
C SER A 15 -18.56 -25.28 7.94
N LYS A 16 -17.83 -25.97 7.08
CA LYS A 16 -16.50 -25.56 6.59
C LYS A 16 -16.49 -25.14 5.13
N GLY A 17 -17.63 -25.27 4.43
CA GLY A 17 -17.68 -25.04 2.98
C GLY A 17 -16.84 -26.05 2.18
N THR A 18 -16.57 -27.24 2.72
CA THR A 18 -15.70 -28.23 2.08
C THR A 18 -16.48 -29.44 1.59
N ILE A 19 -16.08 -29.94 0.44
CA ILE A 19 -16.53 -31.23 -0.11
C ILE A 19 -15.31 -32.13 -0.20
N GLU A 20 -15.31 -33.22 0.55
CA GLU A 20 -14.31 -34.28 0.41
C GLU A 20 -14.77 -35.30 -0.62
N LEU A 21 -13.98 -35.55 -1.64
CA LEU A 21 -14.23 -36.57 -2.65
C LEU A 21 -13.08 -37.56 -2.70
N ALA A 22 -13.41 -38.86 -2.67
CA ALA A 22 -12.46 -39.91 -2.98
C ALA A 22 -12.81 -40.47 -4.36
N VAL A 23 -11.89 -40.41 -5.30
CA VAL A 23 -12.07 -40.87 -6.67
C VAL A 23 -11.06 -41.96 -6.98
N PRO A 24 -11.50 -43.14 -7.49
CA PRO A 24 -10.58 -44.19 -7.94
C PRO A 24 -9.68 -43.65 -9.08
N LEU A 25 -8.38 -43.81 -8.95
CA LEU A 25 -7.42 -43.37 -9.95
C LEU A 25 -7.67 -43.97 -11.33
N SER A 26 -8.21 -45.19 -11.40
CA SER A 26 -8.58 -45.83 -12.65
C SER A 26 -9.71 -45.10 -13.40
N GLU A 27 -10.58 -44.36 -12.70
CA GLU A 27 -11.67 -43.61 -13.34
C GLU A 27 -11.20 -42.29 -13.99
N ILE A 28 -10.09 -41.74 -13.51
CA ILE A 28 -9.47 -40.55 -14.14
C ILE A 28 -8.33 -40.89 -15.10
N GLY A 29 -8.16 -42.22 -15.40
CA GLY A 29 -7.18 -42.70 -16.39
C GLY A 29 -5.75 -42.75 -15.89
N VAL A 30 -5.52 -42.70 -14.58
CA VAL A 30 -4.20 -42.77 -13.96
C VAL A 30 -3.94 -44.18 -13.44
N HIS A 31 -2.86 -44.79 -13.88
CA HIS A 31 -2.50 -46.15 -13.51
C HIS A 31 -1.40 -46.25 -12.44
N SER A 32 -0.71 -45.18 -12.17
CA SER A 32 0.26 -45.06 -11.07
C SER A 32 0.48 -43.58 -10.74
N ILE A 33 0.69 -43.25 -9.46
CA ILE A 33 1.07 -41.92 -9.01
C ILE A 33 2.49 -42.01 -8.51
N SER A 34 3.37 -41.14 -9.06
CA SER A 34 4.61 -40.76 -8.39
C SER A 34 4.28 -39.70 -7.34
N THR A 35 5.09 -39.54 -6.32
CA THR A 35 4.94 -38.56 -5.23
C THR A 35 4.82 -37.10 -5.70
N GLN A 36 4.85 -36.84 -7.00
CA GLN A 36 4.80 -35.52 -7.64
C GLN A 36 3.75 -35.41 -8.76
N SER A 37 2.68 -36.19 -8.74
CA SER A 37 1.63 -36.10 -9.77
C SER A 37 0.54 -35.12 -9.36
N TRP A 38 0.22 -34.15 -10.21
CA TRP A 38 -0.77 -33.09 -10.02
C TRP A 38 -1.99 -33.36 -10.90
N PHE A 39 -3.20 -33.12 -10.35
CA PHE A 39 -4.45 -33.29 -11.08
C PHE A 39 -5.27 -32.00 -11.02
N TYR A 40 -5.75 -31.58 -12.17
CA TYR A 40 -6.70 -30.50 -12.29
C TYR A 40 -8.07 -31.09 -12.62
N ALA A 41 -9.11 -30.74 -11.87
CA ALA A 41 -10.49 -31.05 -12.21
C ALA A 41 -11.33 -29.80 -12.09
N SER A 42 -12.00 -29.44 -13.19
CA SER A 42 -13.07 -28.45 -13.18
C SER A 42 -14.41 -29.15 -13.28
N THR A 43 -15.40 -28.72 -12.50
CA THR A 43 -16.78 -29.14 -12.68
C THR A 43 -17.68 -27.92 -12.83
N PHE A 44 -18.78 -28.12 -13.56
CA PHE A 44 -19.83 -27.11 -13.66
C PHE A 44 -20.91 -27.46 -12.63
N LEU A 45 -21.02 -26.68 -11.56
CA LEU A 45 -22.13 -26.71 -10.61
C LEU A 45 -23.09 -25.57 -10.97
N GLY A 46 -23.83 -25.74 -12.05
CA GLY A 46 -24.84 -24.76 -12.43
C GLY A 46 -26.16 -25.45 -12.77
N SER A 47 -27.29 -24.88 -12.38
CA SER A 47 -28.53 -25.19 -13.05
C SER A 47 -28.40 -24.68 -14.49
N ALA A 48 -28.86 -25.44 -15.47
CA ALA A 48 -28.74 -25.14 -16.90
C ALA A 48 -29.33 -23.79 -17.36
N SER A 49 -29.68 -22.89 -16.46
CA SER A 49 -30.33 -21.60 -16.70
C SER A 49 -29.50 -20.37 -16.42
N THR A 50 -28.34 -20.47 -15.76
CA THR A 50 -27.57 -19.27 -15.33
C THR A 50 -26.18 -19.10 -15.94
N GLY A 51 -25.61 -20.14 -16.53
CA GLY A 51 -24.30 -20.02 -17.21
C GLY A 51 -23.08 -19.79 -16.30
N ASP A 52 -23.25 -19.88 -14.98
CA ASP A 52 -22.16 -19.74 -14.03
C ASP A 52 -21.35 -21.04 -13.94
N SER A 53 -20.06 -20.93 -14.18
CA SER A 53 -19.07 -22.00 -14.01
C SER A 53 -18.28 -21.75 -12.74
N ASP A 54 -18.53 -22.54 -11.70
CA ASP A 54 -17.67 -22.55 -10.51
C ASP A 54 -16.46 -23.43 -10.75
N ASN A 55 -15.26 -22.90 -10.56
CA ASN A 55 -14.04 -23.69 -10.59
C ASN A 55 -13.87 -24.39 -9.24
N ILE A 56 -13.70 -25.71 -9.29
CA ILE A 56 -13.38 -26.50 -8.10
C ILE A 56 -11.90 -26.83 -8.16
N ILE A 57 -11.17 -26.36 -7.15
CA ILE A 57 -9.74 -26.70 -7.01
C ILE A 57 -9.62 -27.88 -6.06
N ILE A 58 -8.86 -28.87 -6.51
CA ILE A 58 -8.65 -30.11 -5.77
C ILE A 58 -7.27 -30.07 -5.11
N ASN A 59 -7.25 -29.96 -3.79
CA ASN A 59 -6.09 -30.36 -3.00
C ASN A 59 -6.11 -31.87 -2.84
N TYR A 60 -5.09 -32.57 -3.32
CA TYR A 60 -4.97 -34.00 -3.13
C TYR A 60 -3.83 -34.33 -2.15
N ARG A 61 -4.03 -35.42 -1.42
CA ARG A 61 -3.02 -36.00 -0.56
C ARG A 61 -2.96 -37.48 -0.86
N THR A 62 -1.79 -38.00 -1.25
CA THR A 62 -1.53 -39.43 -1.25
C THR A 62 -0.90 -39.79 0.07
N THR A 63 -1.37 -40.88 0.69
CA THR A 63 -0.81 -41.37 1.93
C THR A 63 0.28 -42.43 1.73
N SER A 64 0.35 -43.01 0.52
CA SER A 64 1.39 -43.94 0.08
C SER A 64 1.43 -44.12 -1.43
N GLU A 65 2.54 -44.62 -1.99
CA GLU A 65 2.70 -44.98 -3.41
C GLU A 65 1.76 -46.13 -3.87
N SER A 66 1.14 -46.80 -2.93
CA SER A 66 0.18 -47.90 -3.18
C SER A 66 -1.29 -47.47 -3.21
N ASP A 67 -1.59 -46.21 -2.98
CA ASP A 67 -2.95 -45.72 -2.97
C ASP A 67 -3.57 -45.77 -4.36
N THR A 68 -4.73 -46.37 -4.45
CA THR A 68 -5.53 -46.44 -5.67
C THR A 68 -6.64 -45.38 -5.71
N TRP A 69 -6.67 -44.51 -4.72
CA TRP A 69 -7.67 -43.45 -4.54
C TRP A 69 -7.01 -42.10 -4.39
N LEU A 70 -7.61 -41.08 -5.00
CA LEU A 70 -7.27 -39.68 -4.83
C LEU A 70 -8.19 -39.07 -3.77
N TYR A 71 -7.61 -38.51 -2.71
CA TYR A 71 -8.34 -37.78 -1.67
C TYR A 71 -8.05 -36.29 -1.85
N GLY A 72 -9.08 -35.46 -1.86
CA GLY A 72 -8.91 -34.04 -1.99
C GLY A 72 -10.02 -33.24 -1.31
N ASN A 73 -9.64 -32.06 -0.83
CA ASN A 73 -10.60 -31.06 -0.38
C ASN A 73 -10.92 -30.15 -1.56
N PHE A 74 -12.20 -29.97 -1.81
CA PHE A 74 -12.70 -29.05 -2.83
C PHE A 74 -13.14 -27.78 -2.12
N TYR A 75 -12.66 -26.66 -2.61
CA TYR A 75 -13.14 -25.37 -2.18
C TYR A 75 -14.10 -24.86 -3.26
N VAL A 76 -15.37 -24.71 -2.90
CA VAL A 76 -16.36 -24.04 -3.77
C VAL A 76 -16.26 -22.56 -3.45
N THR A 77 -15.72 -21.80 -4.36
CA THR A 77 -15.79 -20.34 -4.28
C THR A 77 -17.12 -19.92 -4.89
N ASN A 78 -18.09 -19.58 -4.07
CA ASN A 78 -19.26 -18.84 -4.55
C ASN A 78 -18.77 -17.46 -4.97
N ASN A 79 -18.99 -17.11 -6.22
CA ASN A 79 -18.63 -15.80 -6.77
C ASN A 79 -19.62 -14.74 -6.26
N THR A 80 -19.43 -14.30 -5.01
CA THR A 80 -20.22 -13.22 -4.44
C THR A 80 -19.33 -12.46 -3.47
N GLU A 81 -19.28 -11.16 -3.65
CA GLU A 81 -18.75 -10.12 -2.80
C GLU A 81 -17.66 -10.58 -1.81
N TYR A 82 -16.41 -10.30 -2.14
CA TYR A 82 -15.31 -10.51 -1.19
C TYR A 82 -15.57 -9.69 0.07
N GLU A 83 -15.16 -10.20 1.22
CA GLU A 83 -15.28 -9.49 2.50
C GLU A 83 -14.39 -8.25 2.57
N PHE A 84 -13.32 -8.20 1.77
CA PHE A 84 -12.47 -7.03 1.61
C PHE A 84 -13.08 -6.09 0.56
N GLY A 85 -13.20 -4.80 0.87
CA GLY A 85 -13.85 -3.85 -0.04
C GLY A 85 -13.78 -2.38 0.42
N GLY A 86 -14.71 -1.59 -0.08
CA GLY A 86 -14.73 -0.13 0.10
C GLY A 86 -14.75 0.38 1.54
N ASN A 87 -15.08 -0.46 2.50
CA ASN A 87 -15.06 -0.12 3.93
C ASN A 87 -13.65 -0.07 4.53
N GLU A 88 -12.65 -0.60 3.81
CA GLU A 88 -11.32 -0.75 4.36
C GLU A 88 -10.52 0.56 4.32
N VAL A 89 -9.62 0.64 5.29
CA VAL A 89 -8.48 1.56 5.33
C VAL A 89 -7.25 0.68 5.54
N VAL A 90 -6.39 0.63 4.55
CA VAL A 90 -5.19 -0.22 4.54
C VAL A 90 -4.04 0.52 5.21
N TYR A 91 -3.22 -0.23 5.95
CA TYR A 91 -1.96 0.22 6.51
C TYR A 91 -0.84 -0.73 6.05
N MET A 92 0.00 -0.25 5.13
CA MET A 92 1.11 -1.03 4.60
C MET A 92 2.32 -0.99 5.54
N VAL A 93 2.77 -2.17 5.98
CA VAL A 93 3.89 -2.34 6.90
C VAL A 93 5.01 -3.12 6.22
N LEU A 94 6.18 -2.50 6.08
CA LEU A 94 7.41 -3.21 5.75
C LEU A 94 7.96 -3.82 7.04
N THR A 95 7.78 -5.14 7.22
CA THR A 95 7.97 -5.85 8.50
C THR A 95 9.32 -5.54 9.14
N ASP A 96 10.42 -5.66 8.38
CA ASP A 96 11.78 -5.41 8.86
C ASP A 96 12.01 -3.99 9.40
N ARG A 97 11.18 -3.02 9.01
CA ARG A 97 11.36 -1.58 9.29
C ARG A 97 10.39 -1.04 10.33
N PHE A 98 9.48 -1.87 10.83
CA PHE A 98 8.42 -1.40 11.70
C PHE A 98 8.83 -1.42 13.18
N SER A 99 9.04 -2.59 13.75
CA SER A 99 9.43 -2.73 15.18
C SER A 99 10.15 -4.05 15.39
N ASP A 100 11.28 -4.03 16.09
CA ASP A 100 12.04 -5.20 16.52
C ASP A 100 11.49 -5.66 17.89
N GLY A 101 10.73 -6.75 17.90
CA GLY A 101 10.12 -7.33 19.10
C GLY A 101 10.87 -8.54 19.64
N ASP A 102 11.66 -9.22 18.79
CA ASP A 102 12.46 -10.39 19.16
C ASP A 102 13.88 -10.30 18.58
N THR A 103 14.78 -9.68 19.31
CA THR A 103 16.18 -9.49 18.88
C THR A 103 16.94 -10.81 18.61
N SER A 104 16.37 -11.96 18.93
CA SER A 104 17.02 -13.27 18.70
C SER A 104 16.89 -13.77 17.26
N ASN A 105 16.01 -13.16 16.46
CA ASN A 105 15.75 -13.53 15.07
C ASN A 105 16.38 -12.59 14.02
N ASN A 106 17.07 -11.53 14.43
CA ASN A 106 17.59 -10.46 13.55
C ASN A 106 18.59 -10.94 12.49
N GLY A 107 19.20 -12.13 12.68
CA GLY A 107 20.19 -12.69 11.77
C GLY A 107 21.62 -12.49 12.25
N THR A 108 22.60 -12.68 11.34
CA THR A 108 24.03 -12.62 11.67
C THR A 108 24.53 -11.18 11.55
N GLU A 109 24.98 -10.60 12.66
CA GLU A 109 25.54 -9.25 12.69
C GLU A 109 26.74 -9.12 11.73
N GLY A 110 26.74 -8.05 10.95
CA GLY A 110 27.77 -7.77 9.93
C GLY A 110 27.61 -8.57 8.63
N VAL A 111 26.61 -9.45 8.51
CA VAL A 111 26.27 -10.19 7.30
C VAL A 111 24.95 -9.65 6.73
N GLU A 112 23.82 -10.25 7.03
CA GLU A 112 22.50 -9.78 6.59
C GLU A 112 21.87 -8.75 7.56
N TYR A 113 22.29 -8.71 8.84
CA TYR A 113 21.84 -7.76 9.86
C TYR A 113 22.90 -6.69 10.10
N ARG A 114 22.60 -5.43 9.71
CA ARG A 114 23.50 -4.28 9.86
C ARG A 114 22.73 -3.04 10.26
N PRO A 115 22.48 -2.83 11.56
CA PRO A 115 21.74 -1.68 12.05
C PRO A 115 22.30 -0.35 11.52
N GLY A 116 21.41 0.48 10.94
CA GLY A 116 21.75 1.76 10.34
C GLY A 116 22.17 1.70 8.86
N GLU A 117 22.46 0.51 8.30
CA GLU A 117 22.68 0.34 6.86
C GLU A 117 21.37 -0.14 6.19
N LEU A 118 20.61 0.77 5.59
CA LEU A 118 19.24 0.49 5.10
C LEU A 118 19.14 -0.55 3.97
N LYS A 119 20.22 -0.93 3.32
CA LYS A 119 20.26 -2.06 2.39
C LYS A 119 20.26 -3.43 3.08
N TYR A 120 20.37 -3.44 4.40
CA TYR A 120 20.43 -4.65 5.20
C TYR A 120 19.30 -4.70 6.22
N ARG A 121 19.09 -5.86 6.83
CA ARG A 121 18.04 -6.05 7.84
C ARG A 121 18.27 -5.11 9.03
N GLN A 122 17.15 -4.60 9.55
CA GLN A 122 17.12 -3.72 10.71
C GLN A 122 16.44 -4.38 11.93
N GLY A 123 15.90 -5.58 11.77
CA GLY A 123 15.41 -6.43 12.86
C GLY A 123 13.91 -6.35 13.12
N GLY A 124 13.14 -5.58 12.37
CA GLY A 124 11.68 -5.58 12.54
C GLY A 124 11.07 -6.95 12.25
N ASP A 125 10.06 -7.34 13.03
CA ASP A 125 9.47 -8.67 13.02
C ASP A 125 7.99 -8.71 13.40
N TRP A 126 7.36 -9.88 13.36
CA TRP A 126 5.95 -10.04 13.70
C TRP A 126 5.68 -9.86 15.20
N GLN A 127 6.65 -10.12 16.08
CA GLN A 127 6.51 -9.82 17.51
C GLN A 127 6.42 -8.31 17.72
N GLY A 128 7.24 -7.52 17.01
CA GLY A 128 7.18 -6.07 17.04
C GLY A 128 5.84 -5.51 16.56
N ILE A 129 5.23 -6.11 15.50
CA ILE A 129 3.88 -5.71 15.06
C ILE A 129 2.83 -6.06 16.13
N ILE A 130 2.94 -7.24 16.77
CA ILE A 130 2.06 -7.66 17.87
C ILE A 130 2.13 -6.65 19.02
N ASP A 131 3.34 -6.27 19.43
CA ASP A 131 3.56 -5.35 20.55
C ASP A 131 3.00 -3.95 20.30
N ILE A 132 2.89 -3.55 19.03
CA ILE A 132 2.40 -2.23 18.58
C ILE A 132 0.97 -2.27 18.06
N MET A 133 0.25 -3.37 18.20
CA MET A 133 -1.11 -3.54 17.64
C MET A 133 -2.11 -2.48 18.13
N ASP A 134 -2.02 -2.03 19.38
CA ASP A 134 -2.88 -0.97 19.90
C ASP A 134 -2.67 0.37 19.18
N TYR A 135 -1.45 0.69 18.78
CA TYR A 135 -1.15 1.86 17.96
C TYR A 135 -1.83 1.77 16.59
N ILE A 136 -1.72 0.63 15.92
CA ILE A 136 -2.33 0.40 14.61
C ILE A 136 -3.86 0.46 14.71
N LYS A 137 -4.44 -0.23 15.69
CA LYS A 137 -5.89 -0.19 15.96
C LYS A 137 -6.40 1.21 16.21
N ASN A 138 -5.69 2.00 17.04
CA ASN A 138 -6.09 3.35 17.41
C ASN A 138 -5.94 4.34 16.26
N LEU A 139 -5.12 4.05 15.25
CA LEU A 139 -5.06 4.81 14.00
C LEU A 139 -6.37 4.70 13.21
N GLY A 140 -7.16 3.66 13.49
CA GLY A 140 -8.49 3.44 12.91
C GLY A 140 -8.44 2.69 11.57
N VAL A 141 -7.31 2.07 11.22
CA VAL A 141 -7.17 1.21 10.05
C VAL A 141 -7.93 -0.11 10.25
N THR A 142 -8.34 -0.72 9.17
CA THR A 142 -9.17 -1.95 9.17
C THR A 142 -8.49 -3.12 8.49
N ALA A 143 -7.37 -2.88 7.81
CA ALA A 143 -6.56 -3.92 7.20
C ALA A 143 -5.07 -3.58 7.30
N ILE A 144 -4.24 -4.59 7.58
CA ILE A 144 -2.78 -4.48 7.58
C ILE A 144 -2.24 -5.27 6.39
N TRP A 145 -1.50 -4.61 5.52
CA TRP A 145 -0.71 -5.26 4.47
C TRP A 145 0.73 -5.38 4.94
N ILE A 146 1.22 -6.61 5.12
CA ILE A 146 2.62 -6.88 5.49
C ILE A 146 3.43 -7.26 4.24
N SER A 147 4.71 -6.89 4.22
CA SER A 147 5.67 -7.37 3.22
C SER A 147 5.69 -8.90 3.16
N PRO A 148 6.13 -9.53 2.02
CA PRO A 148 6.04 -10.96 1.83
C PRO A 148 6.56 -11.78 3.01
N PRO A 149 5.75 -12.70 3.57
CA PRO A 149 6.13 -13.47 4.75
C PRO A 149 6.95 -14.73 4.44
N GLN A 150 7.10 -15.07 3.15
CA GLN A 150 7.78 -16.26 2.68
C GLN A 150 9.28 -16.20 2.98
N ALA A 151 9.91 -17.37 3.13
CA ALA A 151 11.35 -17.46 3.31
C ALA A 151 12.10 -16.86 2.11
N ASN A 152 13.03 -15.97 2.41
CA ASN A 152 13.84 -15.25 1.43
C ASN A 152 15.30 -15.71 1.44
N GLU A 153 16.01 -15.47 0.31
CA GLU A 153 17.45 -15.49 0.37
C GLU A 153 17.95 -14.39 1.32
N PRO A 154 18.88 -14.70 2.23
CA PRO A 154 19.36 -13.72 3.22
C PRO A 154 20.02 -12.51 2.56
N LEU A 155 20.72 -12.73 1.45
CA LEU A 155 21.42 -11.71 0.69
C LEU A 155 21.10 -11.84 -0.81
N SER A 156 21.17 -10.72 -1.53
CA SER A 156 21.22 -10.71 -3.00
C SER A 156 22.39 -11.58 -3.50
N ARG A 157 22.34 -12.01 -4.75
CA ARG A 157 23.41 -12.81 -5.37
C ARG A 157 24.78 -12.15 -5.27
N THR A 158 24.84 -10.81 -5.35
CA THR A 158 26.07 -10.03 -5.21
C THR A 158 26.46 -9.76 -3.75
N GLY A 159 25.56 -10.00 -2.80
CA GLY A 159 25.76 -9.78 -1.38
C GLY A 159 25.71 -8.30 -0.95
N ASP A 160 25.28 -7.39 -1.80
CA ASP A 160 25.23 -5.95 -1.57
C ASP A 160 23.89 -5.45 -1.01
N GLU A 161 22.90 -6.34 -0.91
CA GLU A 161 21.60 -6.09 -0.31
C GLU A 161 21.08 -7.34 0.38
N ALA A 162 20.39 -7.17 1.51
CA ALA A 162 19.71 -8.28 2.19
C ALA A 162 18.26 -8.42 1.72
N GLY A 163 17.70 -9.66 1.83
CA GLY A 163 16.31 -9.96 1.48
C GLY A 163 15.29 -9.48 2.52
N TYR A 164 15.52 -8.35 3.18
CA TYR A 164 14.67 -7.79 4.25
C TYR A 164 13.26 -7.40 3.79
N HIS A 165 13.14 -7.11 2.51
CA HIS A 165 11.90 -6.65 1.90
C HIS A 165 10.92 -7.79 1.56
N GLY A 166 11.39 -9.05 1.49
CA GLY A 166 10.54 -10.21 1.21
C GLY A 166 10.44 -10.63 -0.26
N TYR A 167 11.08 -9.90 -1.20
CA TYR A 167 10.95 -10.16 -2.65
C TYR A 167 12.02 -11.07 -3.23
N TYR A 168 12.94 -11.60 -2.41
CA TYR A 168 13.91 -12.63 -2.82
C TYR A 168 13.41 -14.02 -2.41
N THR A 169 12.25 -14.42 -2.93
CA THR A 169 11.57 -15.65 -2.52
C THR A 169 12.43 -16.89 -2.75
N LYS A 170 12.63 -17.65 -1.67
CA LYS A 170 13.36 -18.92 -1.64
C LYS A 170 12.43 -20.11 -1.46
N ASP A 171 11.47 -20.00 -0.56
CA ASP A 171 10.53 -21.07 -0.25
C ASP A 171 9.13 -20.49 -0.03
N TYR A 172 8.22 -20.86 -0.90
CA TYR A 172 6.83 -20.40 -0.89
C TYR A 172 5.98 -20.97 0.25
N TYR A 173 6.44 -22.01 0.93
CA TYR A 173 5.68 -22.70 1.99
C TYR A 173 6.22 -22.45 3.40
N SER A 174 7.40 -21.86 3.52
CA SER A 174 8.04 -21.56 4.80
C SER A 174 8.01 -20.06 5.08
N THR A 175 7.99 -19.69 6.36
CA THR A 175 8.15 -18.31 6.80
C THR A 175 9.61 -17.88 6.77
N ASP A 176 9.86 -16.59 6.52
CA ASP A 176 11.18 -16.01 6.80
C ASP A 176 11.42 -16.00 8.32
N THR A 177 12.45 -16.71 8.74
CA THR A 177 12.76 -16.87 10.16
C THR A 177 13.20 -15.58 10.85
N HIS A 178 13.62 -14.58 10.07
CA HIS A 178 13.94 -13.23 10.59
C HIS A 178 12.67 -12.45 10.98
N PHE A 179 11.52 -12.82 10.45
CA PHE A 179 10.23 -12.25 10.87
C PHE A 179 9.54 -13.09 11.95
N GLY A 180 9.96 -14.35 12.08
CA GLY A 180 9.44 -15.26 13.08
C GLY A 180 8.97 -16.61 12.53
N SER A 181 8.39 -17.43 13.40
CA SER A 181 7.84 -18.72 13.02
C SER A 181 6.43 -18.61 12.43
N LEU A 182 5.98 -19.66 11.73
CA LEU A 182 4.58 -19.78 11.27
C LEU A 182 3.58 -19.63 12.43
N ALA A 183 3.92 -20.14 13.62
CA ALA A 183 3.09 -19.98 14.81
C ALA A 183 2.97 -18.51 15.24
N LYS A 184 4.07 -17.75 15.15
CA LYS A 184 4.09 -16.32 15.45
C LYS A 184 3.26 -15.52 14.45
N LEU A 185 3.36 -15.83 13.15
CA LEU A 185 2.52 -15.21 12.13
C LEU A 185 1.03 -15.47 12.37
N LYS A 186 0.64 -16.71 12.71
CA LYS A 186 -0.74 -17.02 13.07
C LYS A 186 -1.21 -16.31 14.33
N GLU A 187 -0.32 -16.09 15.30
CA GLU A 187 -0.59 -15.26 16.49
C GLU A 187 -0.90 -13.83 16.12
N LEU A 188 -0.09 -13.22 15.23
CA LEU A 188 -0.32 -11.88 14.70
C LEU A 188 -1.68 -11.79 13.98
N ILE A 189 -1.97 -12.72 13.06
CA ILE A 189 -3.22 -12.74 12.31
C ILE A 189 -4.43 -12.86 13.25
N ASN A 190 -4.38 -13.79 14.21
CA ASN A 190 -5.45 -13.96 15.20
C ASN A 190 -5.64 -12.72 16.07
N LEU A 191 -4.55 -12.04 16.43
CA LEU A 191 -4.63 -10.78 17.18
C LEU A 191 -5.27 -9.67 16.32
N ALA A 192 -4.87 -9.52 15.06
CA ALA A 192 -5.48 -8.56 14.14
C ALA A 192 -6.99 -8.83 13.99
N HIS A 193 -7.39 -10.07 13.72
CA HIS A 193 -8.79 -10.47 13.60
C HIS A 193 -9.60 -10.20 14.89
N SER A 194 -9.01 -10.46 16.07
CA SER A 194 -9.67 -10.16 17.35
C SER A 194 -9.89 -8.65 17.59
N ASN A 195 -9.13 -7.81 16.89
CA ASN A 195 -9.30 -6.36 16.86
C ASN A 195 -10.15 -5.86 15.68
N GLY A 196 -10.73 -6.77 14.86
CA GLY A 196 -11.52 -6.42 13.69
C GLY A 196 -10.68 -5.90 12.52
N ILE A 197 -9.40 -6.26 12.46
CA ILE A 197 -8.44 -5.85 11.43
C ILE A 197 -8.14 -7.06 10.55
N LYS A 198 -8.28 -6.89 9.23
CA LYS A 198 -7.94 -7.89 8.22
C LYS A 198 -6.43 -7.91 7.96
N MET A 199 -5.95 -9.04 7.44
CA MET A 199 -4.55 -9.20 7.06
C MET A 199 -4.40 -9.44 5.56
N ILE A 200 -3.57 -8.66 4.92
CA ILE A 200 -3.26 -8.75 3.49
C ILE A 200 -1.85 -9.32 3.33
N ILE A 201 -1.75 -10.41 2.58
CA ILE A 201 -0.44 -10.95 2.21
C ILE A 201 0.08 -10.24 0.95
N ASP A 202 1.36 -9.92 0.94
CA ASP A 202 2.07 -9.57 -0.28
C ASP A 202 2.53 -10.85 -0.96
N ALA A 203 2.01 -11.12 -2.16
CA ALA A 203 2.30 -12.31 -2.92
C ALA A 203 3.29 -12.01 -4.05
N VAL A 204 4.29 -12.88 -4.23
CA VAL A 204 5.35 -12.75 -5.25
C VAL A 204 5.25 -13.91 -6.24
N PRO A 205 4.20 -14.01 -7.07
CA PRO A 205 4.06 -15.13 -8.00
C PRO A 205 4.82 -14.93 -9.32
N ASN A 206 5.43 -13.77 -9.53
CA ASN A 206 6.19 -13.47 -10.74
C ASN A 206 7.54 -14.18 -10.77
N HIS A 207 8.29 -14.15 -9.68
CA HIS A 207 9.70 -14.51 -9.66
C HIS A 207 10.15 -15.16 -8.35
N THR A 208 11.32 -15.76 -8.38
CA THR A 208 12.11 -16.13 -7.19
C THR A 208 13.30 -15.17 -7.04
N ALA A 209 14.20 -15.42 -6.07
CA ALA A 209 15.48 -14.73 -6.05
C ALA A 209 16.31 -15.06 -7.32
N ASP A 210 17.41 -14.31 -7.53
CA ASP A 210 18.36 -14.50 -8.64
C ASP A 210 19.23 -15.74 -8.42
N TYR A 211 18.80 -16.89 -8.92
CA TYR A 211 19.52 -18.17 -8.84
C TYR A 211 20.14 -18.61 -10.16
N LEU A 212 19.50 -18.26 -11.29
CA LEU A 212 19.94 -18.62 -12.63
C LEU A 212 20.82 -17.51 -13.22
N GLU A 213 21.88 -17.89 -13.93
CA GLU A 213 22.58 -16.92 -14.77
C GLU A 213 21.70 -16.54 -15.97
N PRO A 214 21.79 -15.32 -16.50
CA PRO A 214 21.06 -14.93 -17.69
C PRO A 214 21.20 -15.97 -18.81
N PHE A 215 20.06 -16.42 -19.36
CA PHE A 215 19.95 -17.46 -20.38
C PHE A 215 20.39 -18.87 -19.96
N ALA A 216 20.71 -19.09 -18.68
CA ALA A 216 21.05 -20.43 -18.19
C ALA A 216 19.79 -21.28 -18.03
N THR A 217 19.88 -22.56 -18.42
CA THR A 217 18.79 -23.54 -18.31
C THR A 217 19.00 -24.54 -17.15
N ALA A 218 19.96 -24.27 -16.28
CA ALA A 218 20.28 -25.08 -15.12
C ALA A 218 20.96 -24.24 -14.04
N TYR A 219 20.73 -24.59 -12.79
CA TYR A 219 21.41 -23.96 -11.64
C TYR A 219 22.90 -24.26 -11.66
N SER A 220 23.71 -23.27 -11.28
CA SER A 220 25.16 -23.41 -11.17
C SER A 220 25.59 -24.20 -9.93
N SER A 221 24.72 -24.32 -8.92
CA SER A 221 24.98 -25.04 -7.66
C SER A 221 23.68 -25.59 -7.07
N GLU A 222 23.73 -26.83 -6.59
CA GLU A 222 22.61 -27.45 -5.84
C GLU A 222 22.38 -26.82 -4.46
N SER A 223 23.33 -26.04 -3.96
CA SER A 223 23.22 -25.33 -2.68
C SER A 223 22.67 -23.91 -2.81
N TYR A 224 22.51 -23.39 -4.04
CA TYR A 224 21.97 -22.06 -4.32
C TYR A 224 20.89 -22.19 -5.39
N MET A 225 19.68 -22.50 -4.94
CA MET A 225 18.47 -22.66 -5.74
C MET A 225 17.25 -22.57 -4.81
N PRO A 226 16.07 -22.27 -5.33
CA PRO A 226 14.85 -22.23 -4.53
C PRO A 226 14.48 -23.59 -3.97
N ALA A 227 13.62 -23.61 -2.95
CA ALA A 227 13.07 -24.85 -2.40
C ALA A 227 12.13 -25.55 -3.38
N ALA A 228 12.00 -26.88 -3.23
CA ALA A 228 11.04 -27.65 -4.03
C ALA A 228 9.58 -27.17 -3.76
N PRO A 229 8.70 -27.14 -4.77
CA PRO A 229 8.91 -27.67 -6.14
C PRO A 229 9.56 -26.67 -7.12
N PHE A 230 9.84 -25.44 -6.68
CA PHE A 230 10.34 -24.36 -7.53
C PHE A 230 11.82 -24.51 -7.91
N ASN A 231 12.50 -25.52 -7.42
CA ASN A 231 13.89 -25.86 -7.80
C ASN A 231 14.02 -26.58 -9.17
N ASN A 232 13.02 -26.50 -10.01
CA ASN A 232 13.03 -27.02 -11.37
C ASN A 232 13.33 -25.87 -12.35
N ALA A 233 14.56 -25.80 -12.88
CA ALA A 233 14.96 -24.74 -13.80
C ALA A 233 14.09 -24.67 -15.08
N ALA A 234 13.43 -25.76 -15.50
CA ALA A 234 12.50 -25.74 -16.65
C ALA A 234 11.17 -25.00 -16.35
N TRP A 235 10.95 -24.53 -15.13
CA TRP A 235 9.79 -23.73 -14.73
C TRP A 235 9.99 -22.23 -14.90
N TYR A 236 11.16 -21.80 -15.39
CA TYR A 236 11.54 -20.41 -15.54
C TYR A 236 11.70 -20.05 -17.02
N HIS A 237 11.52 -18.79 -17.33
CA HIS A 237 11.95 -18.22 -18.59
C HIS A 237 13.48 -18.04 -18.59
N HIS A 238 14.08 -18.16 -19.76
CA HIS A 238 15.54 -18.06 -19.93
C HIS A 238 15.89 -17.00 -20.96
N ASN A 239 15.23 -15.84 -20.88
CA ASN A 239 15.34 -14.78 -21.88
C ASN A 239 16.22 -13.61 -21.42
N GLY A 240 16.79 -13.70 -20.18
CA GLY A 240 17.54 -12.63 -19.54
C GLY A 240 16.65 -11.45 -19.13
N ASP A 241 17.26 -10.34 -18.73
CA ASP A 241 16.56 -9.20 -18.15
C ASP A 241 15.58 -8.49 -19.10
N ILE A 242 14.56 -7.84 -18.51
CA ILE A 242 13.68 -6.89 -19.18
C ILE A 242 14.52 -5.68 -19.59
N LEU A 243 14.64 -5.44 -20.90
CA LEU A 243 15.36 -4.29 -21.46
C LEU A 243 14.42 -3.13 -21.85
N ASN A 244 13.14 -3.41 -22.02
CA ASN A 244 12.13 -2.43 -22.40
C ASN A 244 10.82 -2.70 -21.64
N TYR A 245 10.55 -1.93 -20.62
CA TYR A 245 9.35 -2.02 -19.79
C TYR A 245 8.05 -1.57 -20.49
N ASP A 246 8.14 -0.98 -21.68
CA ASP A 246 6.96 -0.70 -22.53
C ASP A 246 6.60 -1.91 -23.43
N ASN A 247 7.43 -2.95 -23.45
CA ASN A 247 7.20 -4.15 -24.25
C ASN A 247 6.57 -5.25 -23.40
N TYR A 248 5.26 -5.43 -23.52
CA TYR A 248 4.50 -6.42 -22.74
C TYR A 248 5.06 -7.84 -22.87
N THR A 249 5.59 -8.24 -24.07
CA THR A 249 6.20 -9.56 -24.22
C THR A 249 7.47 -9.72 -23.37
N GLN A 250 8.26 -8.65 -23.22
CA GLN A 250 9.41 -8.70 -22.32
C GLN A 250 8.97 -8.69 -20.85
N LEU A 251 7.95 -7.92 -20.51
CA LEU A 251 7.43 -7.89 -19.12
C LEU A 251 7.10 -9.28 -18.60
N VAL A 252 6.43 -10.11 -19.41
CA VAL A 252 5.90 -11.42 -18.98
C VAL A 252 6.80 -12.61 -19.34
N ASN A 253 8.01 -12.40 -19.86
CA ASN A 253 8.90 -13.50 -20.27
C ASN A 253 10.37 -13.26 -19.92
N ASN A 254 10.72 -12.17 -19.26
CA ASN A 254 12.09 -11.81 -18.97
C ASN A 254 12.28 -11.48 -17.49
N ASP A 255 13.49 -11.66 -17.00
CA ASP A 255 13.87 -11.43 -15.61
C ASP A 255 13.73 -9.96 -15.21
N MET A 256 13.16 -9.70 -14.06
CA MET A 256 13.04 -8.34 -13.51
C MET A 256 14.25 -8.02 -12.63
N GLY A 257 15.25 -7.32 -13.21
CA GLY A 257 16.44 -6.93 -12.45
C GLY A 257 17.23 -8.14 -11.93
N GLY A 258 17.30 -9.21 -12.70
CA GLY A 258 18.00 -10.46 -12.37
C GLY A 258 17.17 -11.45 -11.56
N LEU A 259 15.97 -11.12 -11.10
CA LEU A 259 15.08 -12.06 -10.38
C LEU A 259 14.49 -13.07 -11.37
N ASP A 260 14.63 -14.37 -11.09
CA ASP A 260 14.27 -15.45 -12.03
C ASP A 260 12.77 -15.49 -12.29
N ASP A 261 12.37 -15.28 -13.53
CA ASP A 261 10.98 -15.16 -13.98
C ASP A 261 10.32 -16.55 -14.13
N LEU A 262 9.22 -16.77 -13.42
CA LEU A 262 8.46 -18.02 -13.43
C LEU A 262 7.53 -18.08 -14.66
N ALA A 263 7.53 -19.19 -15.37
CA ALA A 263 6.69 -19.43 -16.55
C ALA A 263 5.24 -19.77 -16.13
N GLN A 264 4.43 -18.78 -15.73
CA GLN A 264 3.08 -18.99 -15.20
C GLN A 264 2.10 -19.53 -16.26
N GLU A 265 2.40 -19.45 -17.57
CA GLU A 265 1.63 -20.11 -18.63
C GLU A 265 1.82 -21.63 -18.63
N ASN A 266 2.85 -22.14 -17.94
CA ASN A 266 3.02 -23.57 -17.69
C ASN A 266 2.03 -24.01 -16.57
N PRO A 267 1.10 -24.96 -16.85
CA PRO A 267 0.12 -25.39 -15.87
C PRO A 267 0.72 -25.99 -14.59
N GLU A 268 1.93 -26.56 -14.63
CA GLU A 268 2.61 -27.07 -13.44
C GLU A 268 3.03 -25.92 -12.52
N VAL A 269 3.58 -24.84 -13.08
CA VAL A 269 3.99 -23.63 -12.36
C VAL A 269 2.76 -22.92 -11.79
N SER A 270 1.74 -22.69 -12.62
CA SER A 270 0.48 -22.09 -12.19
C SER A 270 -0.12 -22.81 -10.99
N ASN A 271 -0.25 -24.14 -11.10
CA ASN A 271 -0.81 -24.96 -10.03
C ASN A 271 0.04 -24.91 -8.75
N ALA A 272 1.37 -24.95 -8.87
CA ALA A 272 2.26 -24.89 -7.71
C ALA A 272 2.11 -23.56 -6.98
N LEU A 273 2.07 -22.43 -7.70
CA LEU A 273 1.86 -21.09 -7.15
C LEU A 273 0.48 -20.98 -6.47
N ILE A 274 -0.59 -21.41 -7.15
CA ILE A 274 -1.95 -21.41 -6.58
C ILE A 274 -1.98 -22.22 -5.27
N GLN A 275 -1.40 -23.42 -5.23
CA GLN A 275 -1.38 -24.25 -4.04
C GLN A 275 -0.59 -23.60 -2.89
N ALA A 276 0.55 -22.95 -3.21
CA ALA A 276 1.34 -22.24 -2.22
C ALA A 276 0.51 -21.11 -1.57
N TYR A 277 -0.20 -20.30 -2.37
CA TYR A 277 -0.99 -19.20 -1.82
C TYR A 277 -2.31 -19.63 -1.20
N LEU A 278 -2.91 -20.75 -1.63
CA LEU A 278 -4.02 -21.37 -0.91
C LEU A 278 -3.63 -21.75 0.52
N PHE A 279 -2.42 -22.25 0.75
CA PHE A 279 -1.90 -22.47 2.10
C PHE A 279 -1.91 -21.19 2.95
N TRP A 280 -1.43 -20.07 2.40
CA TRP A 280 -1.42 -18.79 3.13
C TRP A 280 -2.82 -18.25 3.41
N ILE A 281 -3.76 -18.42 2.49
CA ILE A 281 -5.15 -17.97 2.67
C ILE A 281 -5.93 -18.91 3.60
N LYS A 282 -5.93 -20.22 3.35
CA LYS A 282 -6.82 -21.16 4.04
C LYS A 282 -6.27 -21.70 5.34
N ASP A 283 -4.94 -21.96 5.40
CA ASP A 283 -4.33 -22.57 6.58
C ASP A 283 -3.67 -21.54 7.51
N VAL A 284 -3.17 -20.43 6.96
CA VAL A 284 -2.56 -19.36 7.74
C VAL A 284 -3.57 -18.29 8.12
N GLY A 285 -4.44 -17.86 7.21
CA GLY A 285 -5.61 -17.05 7.53
C GLY A 285 -5.57 -15.61 7.02
N PHE A 286 -4.87 -15.32 5.91
CA PHE A 286 -4.94 -14.01 5.27
C PHE A 286 -6.28 -13.78 4.57
N ASP A 287 -6.76 -12.53 4.54
CA ASP A 287 -8.09 -12.13 4.07
C ASP A 287 -8.09 -11.56 2.64
N ALA A 288 -6.97 -11.05 2.17
CA ALA A 288 -6.79 -10.49 0.83
C ALA A 288 -5.32 -10.62 0.39
N VAL A 289 -5.07 -10.34 -0.89
CA VAL A 289 -3.75 -10.50 -1.51
C VAL A 289 -3.38 -9.25 -2.31
N ARG A 290 -2.23 -8.68 -2.03
CA ARG A 290 -1.55 -7.80 -2.99
C ARG A 290 -0.66 -8.67 -3.88
N VAL A 291 -0.75 -8.51 -5.18
CA VAL A 291 0.06 -9.25 -6.15
C VAL A 291 1.21 -8.38 -6.62
N ASP A 292 2.42 -8.77 -6.23
CA ASP A 292 3.66 -8.13 -6.65
C ASP A 292 3.88 -8.27 -8.14
N ALA A 293 4.44 -7.23 -8.77
CA ALA A 293 4.81 -7.22 -10.19
C ALA A 293 3.70 -7.73 -11.14
N ALA A 294 2.42 -7.48 -10.83
CA ALA A 294 1.28 -8.00 -11.61
C ALA A 294 1.38 -7.65 -13.10
N SER A 295 2.01 -6.51 -13.44
CA SER A 295 2.26 -6.12 -14.84
C SER A 295 3.18 -7.08 -15.60
N SER A 296 3.96 -7.88 -14.90
CA SER A 296 4.90 -8.86 -15.44
C SER A 296 4.36 -10.29 -15.40
N ILE A 297 3.11 -10.48 -15.01
CA ILE A 297 2.45 -11.79 -14.89
C ILE A 297 1.48 -11.99 -16.05
N TYR A 298 1.35 -13.24 -16.51
CA TYR A 298 0.32 -13.60 -17.49
C TYR A 298 -1.09 -13.33 -16.95
N LYS A 299 -1.85 -12.51 -17.66
CA LYS A 299 -3.20 -12.07 -17.25
C LYS A 299 -4.16 -13.22 -16.96
N ASN A 300 -4.09 -14.30 -17.74
CA ASN A 300 -4.94 -15.47 -17.48
C ASN A 300 -4.60 -16.14 -16.14
N PHE A 301 -3.30 -16.20 -15.78
CA PHE A 301 -2.89 -16.70 -14.48
C PHE A 301 -3.45 -15.82 -13.35
N LEU A 302 -3.38 -14.49 -13.44
CA LEU A 302 -3.97 -13.58 -12.43
C LEU A 302 -5.45 -13.90 -12.18
N SER A 303 -6.23 -14.09 -13.27
CA SER A 303 -7.66 -14.43 -13.15
C SER A 303 -7.89 -15.80 -12.53
N ASP A 304 -7.08 -16.79 -12.89
CA ASP A 304 -7.20 -18.15 -12.31
C ASP A 304 -6.75 -18.17 -10.85
N PHE A 305 -5.71 -17.39 -10.52
CA PHE A 305 -5.17 -17.22 -9.18
C PHE A 305 -6.22 -16.62 -8.22
N GLU A 306 -6.83 -15.48 -8.59
CA GLU A 306 -7.89 -14.85 -7.79
C GLU A 306 -9.07 -15.79 -7.54
N LYS A 307 -9.60 -16.40 -8.62
CA LYS A 307 -10.71 -17.34 -8.52
C LYS A 307 -10.40 -18.53 -7.61
N ALA A 308 -9.17 -19.02 -7.69
CA ALA A 308 -8.72 -20.13 -6.88
C ALA A 308 -8.61 -19.78 -5.40
N LEU A 309 -8.05 -18.63 -5.08
CA LEU A 309 -7.88 -18.18 -3.70
C LEU A 309 -9.22 -17.84 -3.04
N GLY A 310 -10.18 -17.30 -3.81
CA GLY A 310 -11.50 -16.92 -3.33
C GLY A 310 -11.50 -15.77 -2.36
N VAL A 311 -10.50 -14.89 -2.46
CA VAL A 311 -10.37 -13.61 -1.73
C VAL A 311 -10.01 -12.52 -2.71
N ALA A 312 -10.23 -11.25 -2.35
CA ALA A 312 -9.86 -10.12 -3.18
C ALA A 312 -8.36 -10.10 -3.46
N THR A 313 -7.99 -9.94 -4.73
CA THR A 313 -6.61 -9.67 -5.15
C THR A 313 -6.51 -8.27 -5.73
N PHE A 314 -5.40 -7.57 -5.48
CA PHE A 314 -5.13 -6.31 -6.13
C PHE A 314 -3.67 -6.24 -6.58
N GLY A 315 -3.50 -6.02 -7.89
CA GLY A 315 -2.20 -6.11 -8.54
C GLY A 315 -1.40 -4.82 -8.49
N GLU A 316 -0.08 -4.98 -8.40
CA GLU A 316 0.83 -3.89 -8.68
C GLU A 316 1.06 -3.77 -10.19
N VAL A 317 0.44 -2.75 -10.77
CA VAL A 317 0.63 -2.37 -12.17
C VAL A 317 1.30 -1.00 -12.21
N PHE A 318 2.63 -1.00 -12.09
CA PHE A 318 3.43 0.22 -11.99
C PHE A 318 3.46 0.98 -13.32
N ASN A 319 2.40 1.73 -13.59
CA ASN A 319 2.26 2.52 -14.82
C ASN A 319 1.33 3.71 -14.61
N GLY A 320 1.66 4.88 -15.19
CA GLY A 320 0.82 6.09 -15.15
C GLY A 320 -0.29 6.14 -16.20
N ASN A 321 -0.36 5.17 -17.12
CA ASN A 321 -1.34 5.13 -18.18
C ASN A 321 -2.60 4.37 -17.75
N VAL A 322 -3.74 5.08 -17.68
CA VAL A 322 -5.03 4.49 -17.28
C VAL A 322 -5.44 3.33 -18.18
N ASP A 323 -5.21 3.39 -19.50
CA ASP A 323 -5.58 2.30 -20.41
C ASP A 323 -4.81 1.01 -20.09
N PHE A 324 -3.53 1.15 -19.74
CA PHE A 324 -2.70 0.00 -19.37
C PHE A 324 -3.13 -0.58 -18.02
N VAL A 325 -3.28 0.27 -16.99
CA VAL A 325 -3.62 -0.17 -15.63
C VAL A 325 -5.03 -0.75 -15.54
N SER A 326 -6.02 -0.10 -16.18
CA SER A 326 -7.41 -0.58 -16.17
C SER A 326 -7.61 -1.92 -16.88
N ASP A 327 -6.72 -2.27 -17.82
CA ASP A 327 -6.78 -3.56 -18.51
C ASP A 327 -6.49 -4.73 -17.56
N PHE A 328 -5.65 -4.54 -16.53
CA PHE A 328 -5.37 -5.56 -15.51
C PHE A 328 -6.55 -5.80 -14.56
N GLN A 329 -7.36 -4.79 -14.26
CA GLN A 329 -8.56 -4.98 -13.44
C GLN A 329 -9.62 -5.91 -14.08
N LYS A 330 -9.47 -6.29 -15.32
CA LYS A 330 -10.30 -7.34 -15.95
C LYS A 330 -9.93 -8.75 -15.48
N TYR A 331 -8.79 -8.91 -14.84
CA TYR A 331 -8.19 -10.19 -14.44
C TYR A 331 -7.98 -10.30 -12.93
N GLU A 332 -8.12 -9.18 -12.23
CA GLU A 332 -8.02 -9.09 -10.76
C GLU A 332 -9.14 -8.20 -10.23
N TRP A 333 -9.53 -8.40 -8.99
CA TRP A 333 -10.56 -7.60 -8.33
C TRP A 333 -10.21 -6.12 -8.26
N GLY A 334 -8.96 -5.79 -7.98
CA GLY A 334 -8.46 -4.43 -7.85
C GLY A 334 -7.04 -4.26 -8.40
N VAL A 335 -6.56 -3.03 -8.43
CA VAL A 335 -5.16 -2.69 -8.73
C VAL A 335 -4.74 -1.48 -7.89
N LEU A 336 -3.43 -1.33 -7.65
CA LEU A 336 -2.86 -0.10 -7.11
C LEU A 336 -3.06 1.05 -8.11
N ASP A 337 -3.60 2.18 -7.67
CA ASP A 337 -3.97 3.31 -8.53
C ASP A 337 -2.77 4.23 -8.83
N PHE A 338 -1.78 3.70 -9.53
CA PHE A 338 -0.61 4.47 -9.95
C PHE A 338 -0.95 5.70 -10.79
N PRO A 339 -1.93 5.67 -11.73
CA PRO A 339 -2.30 6.88 -12.45
C PRO A 339 -2.74 8.03 -11.53
N LEU A 340 -3.57 7.74 -10.53
CA LEU A 340 -4.01 8.74 -9.56
C LEU A 340 -2.89 9.13 -8.58
N PHE A 341 -2.03 8.19 -8.17
CA PHE A 341 -0.86 8.45 -7.35
C PHE A 341 0.04 9.52 -7.99
N PHE A 342 0.40 9.37 -9.27
CA PHE A 342 1.22 10.38 -9.97
C PHE A 342 0.52 11.73 -10.05
N ALA A 343 -0.78 11.75 -10.35
CA ALA A 343 -1.55 12.99 -10.41
C ALA A 343 -1.67 13.67 -9.04
N ALA A 344 -1.90 12.91 -7.97
CA ALA A 344 -1.97 13.43 -6.61
C ALA A 344 -0.64 14.03 -6.15
N ARG A 345 0.47 13.39 -6.44
CA ARG A 345 1.82 13.95 -6.17
C ARG A 345 2.05 15.25 -6.94
N ASP A 346 1.71 15.29 -8.24
CA ASP A 346 1.87 16.50 -9.05
C ASP A 346 1.05 17.65 -8.46
N VAL A 347 -0.20 17.40 -8.07
CA VAL A 347 -1.10 18.44 -7.55
C VAL A 347 -0.71 18.86 -6.14
N PHE A 348 -0.60 17.92 -5.21
CA PHE A 348 -0.44 18.28 -3.79
C PHE A 348 1.01 18.56 -3.41
N ALA A 349 1.98 17.81 -3.92
CA ALA A 349 3.37 18.05 -3.59
C ALA A 349 4.03 19.16 -4.44
N LYS A 350 3.71 19.18 -5.75
CA LYS A 350 4.37 20.09 -6.72
C LYS A 350 3.51 21.27 -7.16
N ASP A 351 2.34 21.48 -6.56
CA ASP A 351 1.43 22.60 -6.81
C ASP A 351 0.93 22.70 -8.28
N VAL A 352 0.86 21.59 -9.00
CA VAL A 352 0.21 21.52 -10.31
C VAL A 352 -1.31 21.72 -10.15
N GLY A 353 -1.99 22.30 -11.13
CA GLY A 353 -3.42 22.55 -11.05
C GLY A 353 -4.27 21.27 -10.98
N PHE A 354 -5.44 21.34 -10.34
CA PHE A 354 -6.34 20.19 -10.16
C PHE A 354 -6.86 19.56 -11.47
N THR A 355 -6.72 20.23 -12.61
CA THR A 355 -7.00 19.63 -13.93
C THR A 355 -6.24 18.33 -14.13
N ARG A 356 -5.06 18.18 -13.54
CA ARG A 356 -4.25 16.95 -13.58
C ARG A 356 -4.94 15.75 -12.89
N ILE A 357 -5.59 15.96 -11.76
CA ILE A 357 -6.40 14.93 -11.06
C ILE A 357 -7.69 14.67 -11.87
N LYS A 358 -8.36 15.73 -12.32
CA LYS A 358 -9.56 15.59 -13.14
C LYS A 358 -9.34 14.73 -14.39
N GLU A 359 -8.24 14.94 -15.12
CA GLU A 359 -7.88 14.16 -16.31
C GLU A 359 -7.78 12.65 -16.03
N ILE A 360 -7.38 12.25 -14.83
CA ILE A 360 -7.35 10.83 -14.43
C ILE A 360 -8.75 10.35 -14.08
N LEU A 361 -9.47 11.07 -13.23
CA LEU A 361 -10.80 10.68 -12.75
C LEU A 361 -11.86 10.65 -13.86
N ASP A 362 -11.74 11.49 -14.88
CA ASP A 362 -12.61 11.47 -16.07
C ASP A 362 -12.51 10.14 -16.85
N GLN A 363 -11.49 9.33 -16.57
CA GLN A 363 -11.23 8.04 -17.20
C GLN A 363 -11.69 6.85 -16.34
N ASP A 364 -12.33 7.08 -15.21
CA ASP A 364 -12.81 6.02 -14.30
C ASP A 364 -13.72 4.99 -14.98
N ASN A 365 -14.41 5.38 -16.06
CA ASN A 365 -15.23 4.47 -16.85
C ASN A 365 -14.45 3.41 -17.64
N LYS A 366 -13.12 3.45 -17.66
CA LYS A 366 -12.27 2.43 -18.26
C LYS A 366 -12.02 1.25 -17.31
N TYR A 367 -12.13 1.48 -16.00
CA TYR A 367 -12.02 0.44 -14.99
C TYR A 367 -13.29 -0.39 -14.89
N VAL A 368 -13.15 -1.65 -14.53
CA VAL A 368 -14.29 -2.55 -14.26
C VAL A 368 -15.06 -2.04 -13.03
N ASN A 369 -14.34 -1.70 -11.98
CA ASN A 369 -14.91 -1.07 -10.78
C ASN A 369 -13.89 -0.12 -10.14
N PRO A 370 -14.01 1.20 -10.33
CA PRO A 370 -13.08 2.16 -9.75
C PRO A 370 -13.13 2.23 -8.21
N GLN A 371 -14.14 1.64 -7.57
CA GLN A 371 -14.19 1.56 -6.09
C GLN A 371 -13.20 0.51 -5.52
N ASN A 372 -12.70 -0.39 -6.36
CA ASN A 372 -11.74 -1.43 -5.96
C ASN A 372 -10.28 -1.00 -6.19
N LEU A 373 -10.04 0.24 -6.57
CA LEU A 373 -8.68 0.78 -6.71
C LEU A 373 -8.09 1.10 -5.35
N ILE A 374 -6.83 0.73 -5.11
CA ILE A 374 -6.12 1.08 -3.88
C ILE A 374 -5.41 2.42 -4.10
N THR A 375 -5.82 3.44 -3.35
CA THR A 375 -5.32 4.82 -3.48
C THR A 375 -4.25 5.12 -2.43
N PHE A 376 -3.14 5.70 -2.84
CA PHE A 376 -1.99 5.98 -1.97
C PHE A 376 -1.24 7.23 -2.42
N ILE A 377 -0.33 7.75 -1.58
CA ILE A 377 0.52 8.92 -1.87
C ILE A 377 2.01 8.62 -1.81
N ASP A 378 2.40 7.58 -1.13
CA ASP A 378 3.73 7.00 -1.06
C ASP A 378 3.65 5.50 -0.77
N ASN A 379 4.72 4.76 -1.03
CA ASN A 379 4.86 3.35 -0.72
C ASN A 379 6.35 2.98 -0.61
N HIS A 380 6.64 1.69 -0.44
CA HIS A 380 8.00 1.17 -0.29
C HIS A 380 8.86 1.26 -1.58
N ASP A 381 8.27 1.55 -2.74
CA ASP A 381 8.96 1.68 -4.04
C ASP A 381 9.03 3.12 -4.55
N ARG A 382 8.45 4.07 -3.82
CA ARG A 382 8.42 5.50 -4.20
C ARG A 382 8.88 6.37 -3.04
N ASP A 383 9.37 7.55 -3.39
CA ASP A 383 9.77 8.54 -2.38
C ASP A 383 8.65 8.80 -1.39
N ARG A 384 9.02 9.03 -0.12
CA ARG A 384 8.09 9.54 0.88
C ARG A 384 7.42 10.81 0.37
N PHE A 385 6.13 10.96 0.63
CA PHE A 385 5.39 12.13 0.17
C PHE A 385 6.01 13.44 0.66
N LEU A 386 6.42 13.51 1.92
CA LEU A 386 7.03 14.70 2.51
C LEU A 386 8.34 15.09 1.82
N CYS A 387 9.16 14.11 1.36
CA CYS A 387 10.36 14.38 0.59
C CYS A 387 10.05 15.18 -0.69
N VAL A 388 8.98 14.80 -1.40
CA VAL A 388 8.57 15.47 -2.65
C VAL A 388 7.82 16.78 -2.39
N ALA A 389 7.22 16.91 -1.21
CA ALA A 389 6.42 18.07 -0.79
C ALA A 389 7.23 19.14 -0.02
N ASP A 390 8.56 19.07 -0.04
CA ASP A 390 9.45 19.98 0.68
C ASP A 390 9.12 20.08 2.18
N ASP A 391 8.90 18.93 2.84
CA ASP A 391 8.52 18.81 4.26
C ASP A 391 7.24 19.58 4.64
N SER A 392 6.33 19.78 3.70
CA SER A 392 5.07 20.50 3.94
C SER A 392 3.98 19.58 4.48
N TYR A 393 3.68 19.69 5.75
CA TYR A 393 2.60 18.92 6.40
C TYR A 393 1.19 19.37 5.96
N GLU A 394 1.03 20.62 5.54
CA GLU A 394 -0.23 21.09 4.96
C GLU A 394 -0.52 20.35 3.65
N LYS A 395 0.50 20.19 2.78
CA LYS A 395 0.40 19.41 1.54
C LYS A 395 0.13 17.93 1.83
N LEU A 396 0.82 17.35 2.83
CA LEU A 396 0.59 15.96 3.28
C LEU A 396 -0.85 15.75 3.74
N ARG A 397 -1.39 16.65 4.59
CA ARG A 397 -2.77 16.56 5.05
C ARG A 397 -3.77 16.63 3.90
N MET A 398 -3.57 17.54 2.95
CA MET A 398 -4.43 17.62 1.78
C MET A 398 -4.40 16.33 0.96
N ALA A 399 -3.23 15.76 0.72
CA ALA A 399 -3.07 14.51 -0.01
C ALA A 399 -3.72 13.32 0.73
N LEU A 400 -3.55 13.23 2.06
CA LEU A 400 -4.22 12.24 2.90
C LEU A 400 -5.75 12.41 2.85
N ALA A 401 -6.27 13.63 3.04
CA ALA A 401 -7.71 13.88 2.93
C ALA A 401 -8.25 13.46 1.55
N PHE A 402 -7.47 13.67 0.49
CA PHE A 402 -7.85 13.28 -0.85
C PHE A 402 -7.97 11.76 -1.00
N ILE A 403 -6.95 10.99 -0.64
CA ILE A 403 -7.01 9.51 -0.79
C ILE A 403 -8.06 8.87 0.11
N PHE A 404 -8.38 9.46 1.26
CA PHE A 404 -9.43 8.98 2.15
C PHE A 404 -10.85 9.30 1.67
N THR A 405 -11.03 10.25 0.77
CA THR A 405 -12.35 10.72 0.33
C THR A 405 -12.64 10.48 -1.14
N VAL A 406 -11.63 10.37 -1.98
CA VAL A 406 -11.78 9.98 -3.39
C VAL A 406 -12.31 8.54 -3.50
N ARG A 407 -12.78 8.14 -4.67
CA ARG A 407 -13.17 6.74 -4.93
C ARG A 407 -11.99 5.80 -4.69
N GLY A 408 -12.28 4.57 -4.29
CA GLY A 408 -11.27 3.56 -3.97
C GLY A 408 -11.04 3.39 -2.46
N ILE A 409 -10.01 2.65 -2.14
CA ILE A 409 -9.63 2.21 -0.78
C ILE A 409 -8.30 2.87 -0.44
N PRO A 410 -8.24 3.70 0.60
CA PRO A 410 -7.00 4.36 0.99
C PRO A 410 -6.01 3.37 1.59
N ASP A 411 -4.75 3.50 1.17
CA ASP A 411 -3.60 2.84 1.77
C ASP A 411 -2.64 3.88 2.34
N VAL A 412 -2.24 3.68 3.59
CA VAL A 412 -1.27 4.51 4.31
C VAL A 412 -0.01 3.70 4.53
N TYR A 413 1.09 4.13 3.96
CA TYR A 413 2.39 3.53 4.16
C TYR A 413 2.91 3.83 5.57
N TYR A 414 3.45 2.81 6.28
CA TYR A 414 3.94 2.99 7.66
C TYR A 414 4.88 4.19 7.77
N GLY A 415 4.71 4.96 8.83
CA GLY A 415 5.53 6.12 9.12
C GLY A 415 5.09 7.42 8.44
N THR A 416 4.21 7.38 7.43
CA THR A 416 3.61 8.59 6.85
C THR A 416 2.81 9.36 7.89
N GLU A 417 2.12 8.65 8.79
CA GLU A 417 1.40 9.22 9.93
C GLU A 417 2.33 9.75 11.04
N GLN A 418 3.61 9.35 11.04
CA GLN A 418 4.67 9.88 11.90
C GLN A 418 5.56 10.91 11.19
N ASN A 419 5.18 11.31 9.97
CA ASN A 419 5.87 12.27 9.13
C ASN A 419 7.30 11.81 8.79
N LEU A 420 7.50 10.53 8.48
CA LEU A 420 8.77 10.08 7.94
C LEU A 420 9.04 10.76 6.59
N TYR A 421 10.26 11.23 6.43
CA TYR A 421 10.64 12.10 5.32
C TYR A 421 11.55 11.40 4.30
N GLY A 422 12.19 10.31 4.67
CA GLY A 422 13.35 9.79 3.96
C GLY A 422 14.60 10.61 4.30
N ASN A 423 15.52 10.74 3.38
CA ASN A 423 16.73 11.53 3.59
C ASN A 423 16.79 12.81 2.72
N GLY A 424 15.70 13.19 2.07
CA GLY A 424 15.63 14.34 1.18
C GLY A 424 16.14 14.08 -0.24
N GLU A 425 16.60 12.89 -0.57
CA GLU A 425 16.98 12.52 -1.92
C GLU A 425 15.76 12.05 -2.72
N ILE A 426 15.52 12.67 -3.87
CA ILE A 426 14.47 12.25 -4.80
C ILE A 426 15.02 11.09 -5.62
N LEU A 427 14.52 9.88 -5.37
CA LEU A 427 14.97 8.64 -6.02
C LEU A 427 14.85 8.68 -7.55
N GLU A 428 13.82 9.36 -8.05
CA GLU A 428 13.58 9.54 -9.49
C GLU A 428 14.73 10.24 -10.23
N THR A 429 15.46 11.12 -9.55
CA THR A 429 16.57 11.89 -10.14
C THR A 429 17.93 11.30 -9.84
N ALA A 430 18.06 10.55 -8.74
CA ALA A 430 19.35 10.04 -8.26
C ALA A 430 19.71 8.65 -8.82
N GLY A 431 18.75 7.91 -9.39
CA GLY A 431 18.96 6.51 -9.84
C GLY A 431 19.38 5.57 -8.71
N ILE A 432 19.07 5.95 -7.46
CA ILE A 432 19.41 5.20 -6.24
C ILE A 432 18.27 4.24 -5.96
N ALA A 433 18.60 2.98 -5.68
CA ALA A 433 17.64 1.98 -5.26
C ALA A 433 16.89 2.42 -3.99
N ASN A 434 15.63 2.00 -3.88
CA ASN A 434 14.61 2.25 -2.86
C ASN A 434 15.07 2.06 -1.39
N THR A 435 16.09 2.78 -0.94
CA THR A 435 16.68 2.57 0.38
C THR A 435 16.16 3.59 1.39
N TYR A 436 16.08 4.85 0.96
CA TYR A 436 15.80 5.96 1.87
C TYR A 436 14.32 6.16 2.21
N ASN A 437 13.41 5.63 1.40
CA ASN A 437 11.97 5.57 1.68
C ASN A 437 11.59 4.40 2.58
N ARG A 438 12.56 3.54 2.96
CA ARG A 438 12.41 2.34 3.80
C ARG A 438 13.15 2.48 5.13
N GLU A 439 13.14 3.68 5.69
CA GLU A 439 13.71 3.96 7.01
C GLU A 439 12.94 3.25 8.12
N MET A 440 13.63 3.02 9.26
CA MET A 440 12.99 2.47 10.44
C MET A 440 11.90 3.40 10.97
N MET A 441 10.83 2.82 11.49
CA MET A 441 9.82 3.57 12.22
C MET A 441 10.48 4.31 13.39
N SER A 442 10.33 5.63 13.41
CA SER A 442 11.04 6.48 14.37
C SER A 442 10.29 6.68 15.69
N SER A 443 8.96 6.51 15.67
CA SER A 443 8.08 6.78 16.80
C SER A 443 6.73 6.10 16.63
N PHE A 444 6.11 5.76 17.75
CA PHE A 444 4.73 5.29 17.84
C PHE A 444 3.87 6.26 18.68
N ASP A 445 4.18 7.55 18.59
CA ASP A 445 3.43 8.58 19.31
C ASP A 445 2.06 8.80 18.67
N GLN A 446 1.01 8.47 19.42
CA GLN A 446 -0.39 8.66 18.99
C GLN A 446 -0.88 10.11 19.11
N ASN A 447 -0.06 11.04 19.60
CA ASN A 447 -0.43 12.43 19.78
C ASN A 447 0.16 13.36 18.70
N THR A 448 0.94 12.82 17.75
CA THR A 448 1.36 13.62 16.61
C THR A 448 0.13 14.08 15.82
N THR A 449 0.23 15.24 15.23
CA THR A 449 -0.88 15.85 14.51
C THR A 449 -1.29 15.06 13.29
N THR A 450 -0.33 14.49 12.55
CA THR A 450 -0.63 13.68 11.37
C THR A 450 -1.25 12.33 11.76
N TYR A 451 -0.80 11.69 12.86
CA TYR A 451 -1.47 10.51 13.39
C TYR A 451 -2.94 10.80 13.74
N LYS A 452 -3.20 11.90 14.47
CA LYS A 452 -4.55 12.33 14.81
C LYS A 452 -5.39 12.68 13.58
N TYR A 453 -4.77 13.22 12.55
CA TYR A 453 -5.45 13.52 11.30
C TYR A 453 -5.87 12.25 10.55
N VAL A 454 -4.96 11.25 10.39
CA VAL A 454 -5.29 9.95 9.82
C VAL A 454 -6.35 9.23 10.64
N GLN A 455 -6.25 9.27 11.99
CA GLN A 455 -7.27 8.73 12.89
C GLN A 455 -8.64 9.35 12.59
N ARG A 456 -8.70 10.68 12.42
CA ARG A 456 -9.97 11.39 12.11
C ARG A 456 -10.50 11.03 10.72
N LEU A 457 -9.63 10.91 9.71
CA LEU A 457 -10.04 10.52 8.38
C LEU A 457 -10.58 9.08 8.36
N SER A 458 -9.95 8.16 9.10
CA SER A 458 -10.45 6.79 9.29
C SER A 458 -11.82 6.77 9.97
N GLU A 459 -12.01 7.61 11.00
CA GLU A 459 -13.30 7.78 11.67
C GLU A 459 -14.36 8.34 10.70
N ILE A 460 -14.02 9.33 9.87
CA ILE A 460 -14.94 9.92 8.88
C ILE A 460 -15.42 8.84 7.90
N ARG A 461 -14.55 7.96 7.40
CA ARG A 461 -14.98 6.85 6.55
C ARG A 461 -15.94 5.90 7.28
N LYS A 462 -15.72 5.66 8.56
CA LYS A 462 -16.58 4.79 9.38
C LYS A 462 -17.97 5.39 9.63
N ILE A 463 -18.07 6.71 9.84
CA ILE A 463 -19.34 7.39 10.17
C ILE A 463 -20.08 7.92 8.94
N CYS A 464 -19.46 7.95 7.75
CA CYS A 464 -20.05 8.42 6.50
C CYS A 464 -19.90 7.36 5.42
N GLY A 465 -20.93 6.54 5.24
CA GLY A 465 -20.96 5.41 4.30
C GLY A 465 -20.78 5.84 2.84
N ALA A 466 -21.04 7.10 2.51
CA ALA A 466 -20.82 7.64 1.17
C ALA A 466 -19.36 7.50 0.70
N PHE A 467 -18.37 7.47 1.62
CA PHE A 467 -16.97 7.27 1.26
C PHE A 467 -16.60 5.80 1.01
N ASN A 468 -17.41 4.87 1.47
CA ASN A 468 -17.16 3.44 1.31
C ASN A 468 -17.61 2.94 -0.06
N ASN A 469 -18.92 3.07 -0.36
CA ASN A 469 -19.55 2.50 -1.55
C ASN A 469 -20.09 3.57 -2.52
N GLY A 470 -19.99 4.85 -2.15
CA GLY A 470 -20.55 5.93 -2.94
C GLY A 470 -19.81 6.17 -4.25
N THR A 471 -20.56 6.43 -5.32
CA THR A 471 -20.01 6.87 -6.60
C THR A 471 -19.44 8.28 -6.49
N GLN A 472 -18.34 8.53 -7.18
CA GLN A 472 -17.73 9.87 -7.23
C GLN A 472 -18.31 10.71 -8.35
N ARG A 473 -18.49 12.02 -8.07
CA ARG A 473 -19.03 12.98 -9.03
C ARG A 473 -18.34 14.33 -8.85
N GLU A 474 -17.69 14.82 -9.89
CA GLU A 474 -17.13 16.17 -9.89
C GLU A 474 -18.24 17.22 -9.73
N MET A 475 -18.00 18.23 -8.90
CA MET A 475 -18.88 19.38 -8.70
C MET A 475 -18.22 20.68 -9.18
N TRP A 476 -16.91 20.82 -9.03
CA TRP A 476 -16.15 22.00 -9.42
C TRP A 476 -14.68 21.67 -9.64
N CYS A 477 -14.08 22.27 -10.66
CA CYS A 477 -12.64 22.20 -10.90
C CYS A 477 -12.09 23.53 -11.39
N SER A 478 -11.04 24.01 -10.75
CA SER A 478 -10.18 25.10 -11.21
C SER A 478 -8.72 24.72 -10.88
N ASP A 479 -7.76 25.59 -11.21
CA ASP A 479 -6.35 25.29 -10.91
C ASP A 479 -6.10 25.07 -9.42
N THR A 480 -6.79 25.84 -8.55
CA THR A 480 -6.52 25.82 -7.11
C THR A 480 -7.64 25.23 -6.26
N VAL A 481 -8.86 25.10 -6.77
CA VAL A 481 -9.99 24.56 -6.03
C VAL A 481 -10.60 23.39 -6.78
N TYR A 482 -10.77 22.28 -6.07
CA TYR A 482 -11.46 21.09 -6.55
C TYR A 482 -12.59 20.70 -5.60
N ALA A 483 -13.73 20.35 -6.16
CA ALA A 483 -14.84 19.84 -5.37
C ALA A 483 -15.51 18.65 -6.06
N PHE A 484 -15.85 17.65 -5.26
CA PHE A 484 -16.58 16.46 -5.71
C PHE A 484 -17.56 15.99 -4.63
N SER A 485 -18.57 15.22 -5.04
CA SER A 485 -19.42 14.48 -4.12
C SER A 485 -19.12 12.99 -4.19
N ARG A 486 -19.30 12.33 -3.04
CA ARG A 486 -19.42 10.87 -2.93
C ARG A 486 -20.86 10.60 -2.51
N ARG A 487 -21.55 9.76 -3.26
CA ARG A 487 -22.95 9.42 -2.98
C ARG A 487 -23.18 7.92 -3.08
N ASP A 488 -23.70 7.37 -1.99
CA ASP A 488 -24.26 6.02 -1.99
C ASP A 488 -25.68 6.07 -2.56
N ASP A 489 -25.86 5.52 -3.75
CA ASP A 489 -27.16 5.50 -4.43
C ASP A 489 -28.16 4.58 -3.71
N GLY A 490 -27.71 3.63 -2.88
CA GLY A 490 -28.56 2.73 -2.11
C GLY A 490 -29.20 3.41 -0.90
N SER A 491 -28.39 4.08 -0.08
CA SER A 491 -28.86 4.81 1.12
C SER A 491 -29.32 6.25 0.81
N GLY A 492 -28.81 6.83 -0.28
CA GLY A 492 -28.98 8.25 -0.61
C GLY A 492 -28.07 9.17 0.21
N GLU A 493 -27.16 8.62 1.02
CA GLU A 493 -26.17 9.40 1.75
C GLU A 493 -25.16 10.03 0.78
N GLU A 494 -24.85 11.30 0.98
CA GLU A 494 -23.94 12.04 0.15
C GLU A 494 -23.05 12.97 0.97
N ALA A 495 -21.77 13.01 0.66
CA ALA A 495 -20.82 13.95 1.22
C ALA A 495 -20.19 14.79 0.12
N PHE A 496 -19.88 16.06 0.43
CA PHE A 496 -19.17 16.96 -0.48
C PHE A 496 -17.76 17.20 0.06
N VAL A 497 -16.78 17.09 -0.80
CA VAL A 497 -15.38 17.40 -0.49
C VAL A 497 -14.99 18.64 -1.28
N VAL A 498 -14.44 19.65 -0.60
CA VAL A 498 -13.96 20.89 -1.23
C VAL A 498 -12.53 21.14 -0.77
N MET A 499 -11.62 21.23 -1.71
CA MET A 499 -10.18 21.36 -1.47
C MET A 499 -9.66 22.65 -2.07
N ASN A 500 -8.86 23.40 -1.30
CA ASN A 500 -8.16 24.59 -1.79
C ASN A 500 -6.65 24.39 -1.72
N ASN A 501 -6.01 24.09 -2.84
CA ASN A 501 -4.56 23.95 -2.96
C ASN A 501 -3.85 25.28 -3.23
N GLY A 502 -4.57 26.41 -3.22
CA GLY A 502 -4.00 27.75 -3.35
C GLY A 502 -3.31 28.22 -2.07
N TYR A 503 -2.55 29.31 -2.19
CA TYR A 503 -1.84 29.96 -1.07
C TYR A 503 -2.63 31.12 -0.45
N SER A 504 -3.89 31.27 -0.80
CA SER A 504 -4.83 32.23 -0.22
C SER A 504 -6.19 31.62 -0.07
N ASP A 505 -7.00 32.15 0.86
CA ASP A 505 -8.38 31.72 1.05
C ASP A 505 -9.19 31.87 -0.25
N ALA A 506 -10.02 30.89 -0.53
CA ALA A 506 -10.89 30.88 -1.69
C ALA A 506 -12.37 30.80 -1.27
N THR A 507 -13.17 31.76 -1.74
CA THR A 507 -14.63 31.68 -1.64
C THR A 507 -15.19 31.21 -2.96
N VAL A 508 -15.87 30.05 -2.95
CA VAL A 508 -16.43 29.43 -4.15
C VAL A 508 -17.90 29.13 -3.99
N THR A 509 -18.64 29.27 -5.08
CA THR A 509 -20.04 28.86 -5.18
C THR A 509 -20.11 27.65 -6.10
N ILE A 510 -20.53 26.52 -5.56
CA ILE A 510 -20.45 25.20 -6.20
C ILE A 510 -21.88 24.69 -6.41
N PRO A 511 -22.28 24.31 -7.66
CA PRO A 511 -23.58 23.71 -7.91
C PRO A 511 -23.66 22.33 -7.27
N VAL A 512 -24.74 22.06 -6.54
CA VAL A 512 -25.05 20.72 -6.03
C VAL A 512 -25.61 19.88 -7.18
N ARG A 513 -25.21 18.63 -7.26
CA ARG A 513 -25.62 17.71 -8.32
C ARG A 513 -27.15 17.57 -8.39
N ALA A 514 -27.68 17.43 -9.60
CA ALA A 514 -29.12 17.35 -9.85
C ALA A 514 -29.76 16.13 -9.16
N GLU A 515 -29.03 15.02 -9.11
CA GLU A 515 -29.45 13.74 -8.51
C GLU A 515 -29.30 13.68 -6.98
N SER A 516 -28.71 14.70 -6.34
CA SER A 516 -28.61 14.78 -4.88
C SER A 516 -29.99 14.74 -4.22
N SER A 517 -30.11 14.00 -3.14
CA SER A 517 -31.36 13.95 -2.34
C SER A 517 -31.55 15.19 -1.45
N TYR A 518 -30.52 16.00 -1.24
CA TYR A 518 -30.55 17.15 -0.34
C TYR A 518 -31.26 18.34 -0.99
N THR A 519 -32.07 19.06 -0.21
CA THR A 519 -32.89 20.18 -0.67
C THR A 519 -32.32 21.52 -0.21
N VAL A 520 -32.85 22.62 -0.78
CA VAL A 520 -32.57 23.97 -0.27
C VAL A 520 -32.92 24.05 1.21
N GLY A 521 -32.00 24.60 1.99
CA GLY A 521 -32.09 24.67 3.46
C GLY A 521 -31.45 23.51 4.21
N THR A 522 -31.02 22.42 3.52
CA THR A 522 -30.22 21.35 4.16
C THR A 522 -28.91 21.93 4.65
N GLU A 523 -28.59 21.69 5.93
CA GLU A 523 -27.32 22.08 6.55
C GLU A 523 -26.30 20.94 6.40
N MET A 524 -25.10 21.28 5.94
CA MET A 524 -23.95 20.40 5.83
C MET A 524 -22.90 20.82 6.85
N VAL A 525 -22.38 19.87 7.61
CA VAL A 525 -21.38 20.08 8.66
C VAL A 525 -20.01 19.68 8.13
N ASN A 526 -18.98 20.50 8.33
CA ASN A 526 -17.61 20.13 7.99
C ASN A 526 -17.04 19.15 9.03
N LEU A 527 -16.79 17.91 8.63
CA LEU A 527 -16.32 16.85 9.53
C LEU A 527 -14.88 17.06 10.03
N LEU A 528 -14.09 17.93 9.39
CA LEU A 528 -12.76 18.35 9.86
C LEU A 528 -12.83 19.58 10.80
N ASN A 529 -13.97 20.29 10.83
CA ASN A 529 -14.25 21.37 11.75
C ASN A 529 -15.76 21.52 11.94
N THR A 530 -16.33 20.82 12.90
CA THR A 530 -17.78 20.72 13.09
C THR A 530 -18.45 22.03 13.52
N SER A 531 -17.68 23.06 13.86
CA SER A 531 -18.21 24.42 14.05
C SER A 531 -18.49 25.14 12.72
N GLN A 532 -17.96 24.67 11.61
CA GLN A 532 -18.23 25.20 10.27
C GLN A 532 -19.40 24.46 9.64
N THR A 533 -20.46 25.18 9.34
CA THR A 533 -21.62 24.65 8.60
C THR A 533 -21.88 25.45 7.34
N VAL A 534 -22.48 24.78 6.35
CA VAL A 534 -22.85 25.37 5.08
C VAL A 534 -24.28 24.96 4.74
N GLN A 535 -25.14 25.90 4.36
CA GLN A 535 -26.49 25.59 3.90
C GLN A 535 -26.56 25.49 2.39
N ILE A 536 -27.31 24.51 1.91
CA ILE A 536 -27.67 24.42 0.49
C ILE A 536 -28.65 25.55 0.18
N ALA A 537 -28.26 26.46 -0.71
CA ALA A 537 -29.04 27.58 -1.18
C ALA A 537 -29.67 27.31 -2.56
N SER A 538 -30.60 28.16 -2.98
CA SER A 538 -31.06 28.18 -4.38
C SER A 538 -29.91 28.56 -5.30
N GLY A 539 -29.83 27.92 -6.46
CA GLY A 539 -28.80 28.17 -7.47
C GLY A 539 -29.32 28.08 -8.88
N ASP A 540 -28.57 28.64 -9.82
CA ASP A 540 -29.06 28.83 -11.21
C ASP A 540 -28.86 27.57 -12.08
N THR A 541 -27.79 26.81 -11.87
CA THR A 541 -27.40 25.70 -12.80
C THR A 541 -28.23 24.44 -12.58
N THR A 542 -28.35 23.99 -11.32
CA THR A 542 -29.07 22.76 -10.94
C THR A 542 -30.24 23.05 -10.00
N GLY A 543 -30.54 24.33 -9.77
CA GLY A 543 -31.51 24.81 -8.78
C GLY A 543 -30.98 24.86 -7.36
N ARG A 544 -29.76 24.33 -7.11
CA ARG A 544 -29.15 24.23 -5.76
C ARG A 544 -27.66 24.47 -5.84
N GLN A 545 -27.11 25.14 -4.81
CA GLN A 545 -25.69 25.44 -4.68
C GLN A 545 -25.26 25.55 -3.23
N ILE A 546 -23.97 25.43 -2.98
CA ILE A 546 -23.33 25.82 -1.72
C ILE A 546 -22.34 26.95 -1.99
N THR A 547 -22.19 27.86 -1.04
CA THR A 547 -21.12 28.86 -1.04
C THR A 547 -20.28 28.66 0.20
N ILE A 548 -18.98 28.44 0.03
CA ILE A 548 -18.06 28.16 1.12
C ILE A 548 -16.75 28.90 0.94
N THR A 549 -16.18 29.38 2.05
CA THR A 549 -14.82 29.89 2.11
C THR A 549 -13.91 28.80 2.67
N ILE A 550 -12.91 28.39 1.88
CA ILE A 550 -11.92 27.39 2.26
C ILE A 550 -10.58 28.09 2.44
N PRO A 551 -9.95 27.99 3.62
CA PRO A 551 -8.62 28.55 3.84
C PRO A 551 -7.58 27.98 2.87
N ALA A 552 -6.46 28.68 2.72
CA ALA A 552 -5.30 28.21 1.94
C ALA A 552 -4.85 26.82 2.41
N LYS A 553 -4.50 25.95 1.46
CA LYS A 553 -3.97 24.59 1.75
C LYS A 553 -4.82 23.77 2.73
N THR A 554 -6.16 23.82 2.58
CA THR A 554 -7.08 23.07 3.43
C THR A 554 -8.15 22.33 2.65
N THR A 555 -8.80 21.40 3.34
CA THR A 555 -9.92 20.59 2.86
C THR A 555 -11.12 20.77 3.77
N ALA A 556 -12.32 20.85 3.20
CA ALA A 556 -13.58 20.69 3.93
C ALA A 556 -14.27 19.41 3.46
N ILE A 557 -14.71 18.59 4.42
CA ILE A 557 -15.50 17.38 4.19
C ILE A 557 -16.88 17.63 4.76
N LEU A 558 -17.85 17.89 3.90
CA LEU A 558 -19.19 18.32 4.28
C LEU A 558 -20.16 17.14 4.22
N ALA A 559 -20.82 16.84 5.33
CA ALA A 559 -21.84 15.80 5.39
C ALA A 559 -23.08 16.31 6.15
N HIS A 560 -24.26 15.77 5.83
CA HIS A 560 -25.51 16.09 6.53
C HIS A 560 -25.73 15.13 7.68
N GLY A 561 -25.93 15.64 8.87
CA GLY A 561 -26.18 14.85 10.07
C GLY A 561 -25.81 15.58 11.36
N SER A 562 -25.89 14.86 12.46
CA SER A 562 -25.40 15.31 13.76
C SER A 562 -24.12 14.59 14.10
N TYR A 563 -23.05 15.31 14.33
CA TYR A 563 -21.72 14.79 14.58
C TYR A 563 -21.18 15.29 15.91
N GLU A 564 -20.33 14.53 16.57
CA GLU A 564 -19.60 14.97 17.73
C GLU A 564 -18.70 16.17 17.40
N SER A 565 -18.51 17.05 18.38
CA SER A 565 -17.69 18.24 18.21
C SER A 565 -16.25 17.84 17.90
N TYR A 566 -15.75 18.31 16.78
CA TYR A 566 -14.36 18.11 16.35
C TYR A 566 -13.81 19.41 15.76
N THR A 567 -12.59 19.71 16.10
CA THR A 567 -11.82 20.78 15.47
C THR A 567 -10.42 20.22 15.22
N GLU A 568 -9.97 20.31 13.97
CA GLU A 568 -8.62 19.89 13.62
C GLU A 568 -7.60 20.63 14.49
N MET A 569 -6.60 19.90 14.97
CA MET A 569 -5.52 20.50 15.74
C MET A 569 -4.78 21.51 14.88
N THR A 570 -4.73 22.75 15.34
CA THR A 570 -3.93 23.78 14.68
C THR A 570 -2.45 23.56 14.97
N TYR A 571 -1.67 23.55 13.92
CA TYR A 571 -0.21 23.49 14.06
C TYR A 571 0.33 24.83 14.48
N THR A 572 1.28 24.79 15.38
CA THR A 572 2.17 25.91 15.61
C THR A 572 3.44 25.71 14.78
N LYS A 573 3.62 26.57 13.79
CA LYS A 573 4.85 26.57 12.99
C LYS A 573 5.99 27.17 13.80
N THR A 574 7.06 26.40 13.97
CA THR A 574 8.33 26.89 14.50
C THR A 574 9.23 27.17 13.30
N ILE A 575 9.60 28.43 13.09
CA ILE A 575 10.40 28.83 11.95
C ILE A 575 11.78 29.25 12.42
N ILE A 576 12.80 28.58 11.87
CA ILE A 576 14.21 28.95 12.10
C ILE A 576 14.74 29.61 10.83
N ARG A 577 15.19 30.84 10.95
CA ARG A 577 15.81 31.62 9.89
C ARG A 577 17.29 31.82 10.18
N VAL A 578 18.12 31.42 9.24
CA VAL A 578 19.58 31.63 9.29
C VAL A 578 19.97 32.66 8.25
N HIS A 579 20.48 33.79 8.71
CA HIS A 579 20.99 34.87 7.85
C HIS A 579 22.50 34.68 7.63
N TYR A 580 22.86 34.10 6.49
CA TYR A 580 24.24 33.81 6.12
C TYR A 580 24.38 33.61 4.61
N ASP A 581 25.29 34.36 3.97
CA ASP A 581 25.67 34.10 2.58
C ASP A 581 26.67 32.95 2.53
N ALA A 582 26.17 31.77 2.24
CA ALA A 582 26.98 30.54 2.14
C ALA A 582 27.81 30.49 0.84
N GLY A 583 27.51 31.35 -0.13
CA GLY A 583 28.14 31.32 -1.46
C GLY A 583 27.55 30.18 -2.35
N LEU A 584 27.84 30.30 -3.64
CA LEU A 584 27.28 29.40 -4.66
C LEU A 584 27.79 27.95 -4.46
N GLY A 585 26.87 26.98 -4.45
CA GLY A 585 27.21 25.56 -4.31
C GLY A 585 27.40 25.07 -2.87
N ASN A 586 27.14 25.94 -1.88
CA ASN A 586 27.11 25.53 -0.47
C ASN A 586 25.68 25.53 0.07
N SER A 587 25.47 24.79 1.16
CA SER A 587 24.20 24.68 1.87
C SER A 587 24.36 24.95 3.37
N ILE A 588 23.24 25.28 4.02
CA ILE A 588 23.16 25.37 5.48
C ILE A 588 22.27 24.23 5.96
N SER A 589 22.76 23.49 6.95
CA SER A 589 22.01 22.43 7.64
C SER A 589 21.81 22.77 9.11
N LEU A 590 20.80 22.18 9.73
CA LEU A 590 20.55 22.26 11.18
C LEU A 590 20.74 20.87 11.82
N ARG A 591 21.44 20.85 12.95
CA ARG A 591 21.41 19.71 13.89
C ARG A 591 20.82 20.18 15.21
N GLY A 592 20.15 19.27 15.96
CA GLY A 592 19.49 19.70 17.19
C GLY A 592 18.99 18.57 18.08
N SER A 593 18.32 18.98 19.18
CA SER A 593 17.89 18.08 20.27
C SER A 593 16.61 17.31 19.94
N GLU A 594 15.77 17.85 19.07
CA GLU A 594 14.41 17.37 18.87
C GLU A 594 14.18 17.00 17.41
N TYR A 595 13.62 15.84 17.16
CA TYR A 595 13.29 15.37 15.82
C TYR A 595 12.43 16.41 15.05
N PRO A 596 12.64 16.71 13.74
CA PRO A 596 13.52 15.96 12.82
C PRO A 596 15.01 16.29 12.97
N LEU A 597 15.37 17.26 13.81
CA LEU A 597 16.77 17.56 14.06
C LEU A 597 17.39 16.47 14.92
N THR A 598 18.60 16.06 14.58
CA THR A 598 19.45 15.16 15.38
C THR A 598 20.82 15.76 15.52
N TRP A 599 21.57 15.37 16.55
CA TRP A 599 22.95 15.83 16.68
C TRP A 599 23.94 15.05 15.79
N THR A 600 23.47 13.98 15.12
CA THR A 600 24.30 13.07 14.32
C THR A 600 24.28 13.39 12.83
N ALA A 601 23.15 13.87 12.31
CA ALA A 601 22.97 14.24 10.89
C ALA A 601 22.25 15.58 10.78
N GLY A 602 22.65 16.41 9.83
CA GLY A 602 22.04 17.70 9.57
C GLY A 602 20.83 17.58 8.65
N VAL A 603 19.82 18.39 8.92
CA VAL A 603 18.69 18.61 8.01
C VAL A 603 18.97 19.87 7.21
N GLU A 604 18.98 19.76 5.87
CA GLU A 604 19.26 20.88 5.00
C GLU A 604 18.15 21.93 5.06
N MET A 605 18.52 23.20 5.13
CA MET A 605 17.60 24.33 5.12
C MET A 605 17.29 24.77 3.69
N ARG A 606 16.07 25.21 3.46
CA ARG A 606 15.66 25.82 2.20
C ARG A 606 16.35 27.18 2.01
N ASN A 607 17.07 27.36 0.92
CA ASN A 607 17.58 28.67 0.53
C ASN A 607 16.45 29.56 0.00
N VAL A 608 16.18 30.67 0.69
CA VAL A 608 15.12 31.63 0.36
C VAL A 608 15.69 32.81 -0.47
N SER A 609 16.89 33.25 -0.13
CA SER A 609 17.63 34.28 -0.86
C SER A 609 19.13 34.07 -0.69
N SER A 610 19.96 34.88 -1.32
CA SER A 610 21.41 34.74 -1.26
C SER A 610 21.99 34.67 0.16
N ASP A 611 21.30 35.20 1.15
CA ASP A 611 21.73 35.31 2.55
C ASP A 611 20.68 34.85 3.56
N LEU A 612 19.58 34.23 3.12
CA LEU A 612 18.50 33.76 3.98
C LEU A 612 18.20 32.28 3.73
N TRP A 613 18.27 31.51 4.80
CA TRP A 613 17.89 30.10 4.85
C TRP A 613 16.76 29.93 5.86
N GLU A 614 15.77 29.10 5.54
CA GLU A 614 14.60 28.88 6.39
C GLU A 614 14.34 27.38 6.55
N TYR A 615 14.02 27.01 7.79
CA TYR A 615 13.53 25.67 8.12
C TYR A 615 12.29 25.77 9.00
N THR A 616 11.24 25.00 8.70
CA THR A 616 9.97 24.99 9.43
C THR A 616 9.77 23.66 10.13
N ILE A 617 9.53 23.70 11.44
CA ILE A 617 9.17 22.52 12.24
C ILE A 617 7.70 22.65 12.65
N GLU A 618 6.87 21.65 12.31
CA GLU A 618 5.42 21.66 12.59
C GLU A 618 5.01 20.59 13.64
N ARG A 619 5.94 20.08 14.44
CA ARG A 619 5.75 18.89 15.25
C ARG A 619 5.42 19.12 16.72
N TYR A 620 5.67 20.29 17.27
CA TYR A 620 5.66 20.49 18.71
C TYR A 620 4.50 21.34 19.16
N SER A 621 3.99 21.02 20.38
CA SER A 621 3.05 21.87 21.09
C SER A 621 3.74 23.18 21.51
N ASP A 622 2.94 24.23 21.71
CA ASP A 622 3.44 25.51 22.23
C ASP A 622 4.28 25.31 23.51
N GLY A 623 5.43 25.98 23.54
CA GLY A 623 6.31 25.98 24.71
C GLY A 623 7.45 24.97 24.71
N THR A 624 7.47 23.98 23.79
CA THR A 624 8.62 23.09 23.65
C THR A 624 9.86 23.90 23.26
N GLN A 625 10.99 23.65 23.92
CA GLN A 625 12.27 24.29 23.60
C GLN A 625 13.08 23.37 22.69
N VAL A 626 13.34 23.82 21.49
CA VAL A 626 14.19 23.10 20.51
C VAL A 626 15.59 23.73 20.54
N GLU A 627 16.58 22.97 20.95
CA GLU A 627 17.98 23.37 20.89
C GLU A 627 18.56 22.95 19.53
N PHE A 628 19.25 23.85 18.85
CA PHE A 628 19.80 23.57 17.52
C PHE A 628 21.09 24.32 17.22
N LYS A 629 21.80 23.90 16.19
CA LYS A 629 23.00 24.57 15.72
C LYS A 629 23.14 24.44 14.21
N PRO A 630 23.41 25.55 13.48
CA PRO A 630 23.66 25.49 12.05
C PRO A 630 25.05 24.93 11.71
N LEU A 631 25.11 24.27 10.54
CA LEU A 631 26.36 23.81 9.92
C LEU A 631 26.41 24.30 8.47
N LEU A 632 27.59 24.67 8.02
CA LEU A 632 27.88 24.88 6.60
C LEU A 632 28.25 23.55 5.98
N ASN A 633 27.52 23.13 4.93
CA ASN A 633 27.67 21.85 4.21
C ASN A 633 27.60 20.61 5.13
N ASP A 634 26.84 20.67 6.21
CA ASP A 634 26.75 19.68 7.28
C ASP A 634 28.10 19.24 7.91
N GLU A 635 29.17 20.02 7.67
CA GLU A 635 30.52 19.72 8.13
C GLU A 635 31.04 20.77 9.14
N THR A 636 30.92 22.05 8.81
CA THR A 636 31.50 23.13 9.62
C THR A 636 30.45 23.73 10.55
N TRP A 637 30.61 23.51 11.85
CA TRP A 637 29.71 24.05 12.87
C TRP A 637 29.81 25.58 12.99
N ALA A 638 28.66 26.23 13.14
CA ALA A 638 28.62 27.64 13.52
C ALA A 638 29.36 27.85 14.85
N THR A 639 30.06 28.97 14.96
CA THR A 639 30.82 29.34 16.17
C THR A 639 29.89 29.70 17.35
N GLY A 640 30.39 29.65 18.58
CA GLY A 640 29.61 30.01 19.78
C GLY A 640 28.74 28.90 20.33
N ASN A 641 27.73 29.25 21.14
CA ASN A 641 26.81 28.31 21.78
C ASN A 641 25.73 27.82 20.81
N ASN A 642 25.03 26.76 21.21
CA ASN A 642 23.80 26.34 20.52
C ASN A 642 22.72 27.41 20.64
N TYR A 643 21.85 27.47 19.67
CA TYR A 643 20.65 28.31 19.67
C TYR A 643 19.46 27.55 20.23
N THR A 644 18.44 28.27 20.64
CA THR A 644 17.14 27.70 21.06
C THR A 644 16.00 28.45 20.40
N VAL A 645 14.93 27.73 20.10
CA VAL A 645 13.66 28.31 19.66
C VAL A 645 12.52 27.68 20.45
N THR A 646 11.55 28.50 20.81
CA THR A 646 10.29 27.99 21.41
C THR A 646 9.34 27.56 20.31
N ALA A 647 8.79 26.35 20.42
CA ALA A 647 7.80 25.85 19.49
C ALA A 647 6.64 26.84 19.31
N GLY A 648 6.24 27.04 18.06
CA GLY A 648 5.21 28.00 17.68
C GLY A 648 5.73 29.43 17.46
N THR A 649 7.06 29.66 17.53
CA THR A 649 7.65 30.97 17.29
C THR A 649 8.63 30.98 16.11
N THR A 650 8.95 32.16 15.63
CA THR A 650 10.02 32.36 14.64
C THR A 650 11.29 32.87 15.34
N VAL A 651 12.42 32.32 14.98
CA VAL A 651 13.73 32.83 15.41
C VAL A 651 14.59 33.21 14.19
N ASP A 652 15.18 34.38 14.21
CA ASP A 652 16.17 34.85 13.25
C ASP A 652 17.56 34.82 13.91
N ILE A 653 18.52 34.11 13.28
CA ILE A 653 19.88 33.98 13.79
C ILE A 653 20.91 34.41 12.74
N TYR A 654 22.07 34.87 13.18
CA TYR A 654 23.16 35.41 12.36
C TYR A 654 24.47 34.69 12.73
N PRO A 655 24.66 33.45 12.32
CA PRO A 655 25.83 32.66 12.70
C PRO A 655 27.10 33.15 11.96
N THR A 656 28.23 32.75 12.51
CA THR A 656 29.54 32.78 11.84
C THR A 656 30.13 31.40 11.83
N PHE A 657 30.73 30.98 10.75
CA PHE A 657 31.35 29.67 10.59
C PHE A 657 32.86 29.74 10.58
#